data_3eb96e13af33219774cf2e070d2f8264
#
_entry.id   3eb96e13af33219774cf2e070d2f8264
#
_cell.length_a   1.000
_cell.length_b   1.000
_cell.length_c   1.000
_cell.angle_alpha   90.00
_cell.angle_beta   90.00
_cell.angle_gamma   90.00
#
_symmetry.space_group_name_H-M   'P 1'
#
loop_
_entity.id
_entity.type
_entity.pdbx_description
1 polymer ?
#
loop_
_entity_poly.entity_id
_entity_poly.type
_entity_poly.pdbx_seq_one_letter_code
_entity_poly.pdbx_strand_id
1 'polypeptide(L)'
;MIRLILLVVCTLLTMIAHGQVLKGKVVDAATGEPLVGAVVGELTTGNGAATDFDGRFDLQLSGLPATLTIGLIGYNTTQQTVESTSQLLIVKLSVNEELLEDVNIVSDRISEKQKMNPLTVETLDLIAIKEAASGNFYESLSALKGVDMVSASLGFRIINTRGFNSTSPVRTLQLIDGVDNQSPGLNFSLGNFLGATDLDVKKVDIVQGASSAFFGPGAFNGVINMETKDPWTFQGLSAQLKVGERSMVEPQFRFAESISNKDGKDVLAYKISGYYLSAQDWKAENYNPVYGSDESSSNPGRFDAVNIYGDEYFPAMDLSDAAPWTFRGIGTFYRTGYKESDVLDYDTKNMKASGAIHVRLRPEKELESPELILATNVGTGTTVYQGDNRFRLKDIFFMQNRLELRKTDDFFVRIYTTREDAGNSYDPYATSLRLLEEARSDEDWAKVYIRYWQDSIDDRISSLGGYPGLVPNPDWNGDPTSPFWLPYDYDAYNDWLAVHNDSLSRWHSVVEQWTNTGTGGYTDLDTVGYYNPGSEQFNEAFNRITSLKNNEGEGGTRFYDKSSLYHAHGEKQFLVNGLNRLRIGANVRMYTPNSDGTIFSDTAGTRIRNFEFGMYAGAEKKFIEDKLTASATMRVDKNQNFDFVYSPAASLVFNLKKNHYARMSFSSALRNPTLSDQYLYLNVGPATLSGNLYGVDSLVTLESWNDFRRSLNRDTLDYISADPIRPEQVRTIEVGYRASFGNKLFADCGYYFSQYNHFIGYIIGLDVQFDQSLVGLPKSVDAFRYAANSTNSVTTQGLSIGMNYYLTDDWSLSANYSWNQLRKSNEEDPIIPAFNTPEHKFNVGFNARGLKLNNSPKAEWGCGANYKWIQGYLFEGSPQFTGLVPTYDVIDAQINCLILKAHTNVKLGCSNLLNKLNLQTYGGPLVGRMAYLQLTYEL
;
A
#
# COMPACT_ATOMS: atom_id res chain seq x y z
N MET A 1 48.62 -64.57 -25.96
CA MET A 1 49.28 -63.55 -25.14
C MET A 1 48.50 -62.22 -25.18
N ILE A 2 48.14 -61.66 -26.31
CA ILE A 2 47.40 -60.36 -26.40
C ILE A 2 46.01 -60.41 -25.74
N ARG A 3 45.26 -61.52 -25.82
CA ARG A 3 43.94 -61.69 -25.17
C ARG A 3 44.01 -61.79 -23.62
N LEU A 4 45.14 -62.24 -23.09
CA LEU A 4 45.33 -62.27 -21.63
C LEU A 4 45.72 -60.92 -21.06
N ILE A 5 46.46 -60.14 -21.85
CA ILE A 5 46.88 -58.75 -21.48
C ILE A 5 45.62 -57.81 -21.53
N LEU A 6 44.73 -58.01 -22.53
CA LEU A 6 43.48 -57.24 -22.57
C LEU A 6 42.52 -57.59 -21.44
N LEU A 7 42.51 -58.88 -20.98
CA LEU A 7 41.66 -59.28 -19.84
C LEU A 7 42.20 -58.73 -18.52
N VAL A 8 43.51 -58.62 -18.33
CA VAL A 8 44.17 -58.06 -17.12
C VAL A 8 44.05 -56.52 -17.13
N VAL A 9 44.11 -55.87 -18.30
CA VAL A 9 43.87 -54.43 -18.42
C VAL A 9 42.38 -54.07 -18.19
N CYS A 10 41.42 -54.91 -18.70
CA CYS A 10 40.03 -54.73 -18.39
C CYS A 10 39.67 -54.99 -16.91
N THR A 11 40.33 -55.93 -16.24
CA THR A 11 40.13 -56.16 -14.79
C THR A 11 40.85 -55.13 -13.92
N LEU A 12 41.92 -54.48 -14.37
CA LEU A 12 42.53 -53.34 -13.70
C LEU A 12 41.78 -52.01 -13.88
N LEU A 13 41.02 -51.87 -15.00
CA LEU A 13 40.14 -50.72 -15.26
C LEU A 13 38.81 -50.79 -14.52
N THR A 14 38.42 -51.94 -13.95
CA THR A 14 37.21 -52.07 -13.11
C THR A 14 37.45 -51.85 -11.61
N MET A 15 38.66 -51.58 -11.19
CA MET A 15 38.97 -51.09 -9.82
C MET A 15 39.09 -49.58 -9.77
N ILE A 16 38.27 -48.82 -10.50
CA ILE A 16 38.03 -47.43 -10.20
C ILE A 16 37.10 -47.44 -8.98
N ALA A 17 37.70 -47.12 -7.83
CA ALA A 17 36.98 -46.94 -6.58
C ALA A 17 35.76 -46.04 -6.83
N HIS A 18 34.57 -46.52 -6.67
CA HIS A 18 33.35 -45.73 -6.62
C HIS A 18 33.42 -44.98 -5.28
N GLY A 19 34.00 -43.75 -5.31
CA GLY A 19 33.90 -42.85 -4.19
C GLY A 19 32.44 -42.61 -3.86
N GLN A 20 32.04 -42.89 -2.61
CA GLN A 20 30.66 -42.67 -2.17
C GLN A 20 30.45 -41.16 -1.96
N VAL A 21 29.52 -40.57 -2.70
CA VAL A 21 29.15 -39.18 -2.54
C VAL A 21 28.11 -39.06 -1.44
N LEU A 22 28.47 -38.37 -0.36
CA LEU A 22 27.55 -37.97 0.70
C LEU A 22 26.91 -36.63 0.33
N LYS A 23 25.58 -36.58 0.37
CA LYS A 23 24.80 -35.38 0.22
C LYS A 23 24.28 -34.91 1.57
N GLY A 24 24.39 -33.62 1.82
CA GLY A 24 23.91 -33.06 3.08
C GLY A 24 23.45 -31.62 2.99
N LYS A 25 22.94 -31.13 4.10
CA LYS A 25 22.51 -29.74 4.29
C LYS A 25 22.94 -29.25 5.68
N VAL A 26 23.50 -28.05 5.76
CA VAL A 26 23.86 -27.40 7.03
C VAL A 26 22.92 -26.23 7.25
N VAL A 27 22.33 -26.15 8.44
CA VAL A 27 21.34 -25.14 8.80
C VAL A 27 21.67 -24.56 10.18
N ASP A 28 21.21 -23.35 10.42
CA ASP A 28 21.23 -22.72 11.74
C ASP A 28 20.29 -23.49 12.69
N ALA A 29 20.76 -23.82 13.86
CA ALA A 29 20.02 -24.62 14.83
C ALA A 29 18.81 -23.89 15.42
N ALA A 30 18.86 -22.56 15.51
CA ALA A 30 17.80 -21.73 16.08
C ALA A 30 16.78 -21.28 15.03
N THR A 31 17.23 -20.94 13.82
CA THR A 31 16.36 -20.36 12.78
C THR A 31 15.94 -21.36 11.72
N GLY A 32 16.68 -22.49 11.59
CA GLY A 32 16.49 -23.45 10.50
C GLY A 32 16.93 -22.94 9.13
N GLU A 33 17.48 -21.73 9.04
CA GLU A 33 17.97 -21.16 7.78
C GLU A 33 19.20 -21.89 7.25
N PRO A 34 19.35 -22.04 5.93
CA PRO A 34 20.50 -22.66 5.34
C PRO A 34 21.78 -21.84 5.60
N LEU A 35 22.82 -22.51 6.07
CA LEU A 35 24.11 -21.89 6.30
C LEU A 35 25.02 -22.05 5.07
N VAL A 36 25.26 -20.93 4.39
CA VAL A 36 26.06 -20.85 3.17
C VAL A 36 27.54 -20.77 3.52
N GLY A 37 28.37 -21.52 2.80
CA GLY A 37 29.82 -21.51 3.01
C GLY A 37 30.29 -22.28 4.27
N ALA A 38 29.40 -23.03 4.92
CA ALA A 38 29.81 -23.94 5.97
C ALA A 38 30.74 -25.00 5.39
N VAL A 39 31.90 -25.19 6.03
CA VAL A 39 32.93 -26.14 5.61
C VAL A 39 32.61 -27.51 6.21
N VAL A 40 32.45 -28.53 5.35
CA VAL A 40 32.27 -29.92 5.74
C VAL A 40 33.54 -30.69 5.32
N GLY A 41 34.31 -31.17 6.24
CA GLY A 41 35.57 -31.87 5.95
C GLY A 41 35.58 -33.27 6.55
N GLU A 42 36.12 -34.24 5.83
CA GLU A 42 36.42 -35.60 6.33
C GLU A 42 37.69 -35.53 7.20
N LEU A 43 37.52 -35.90 8.46
CA LEU A 43 38.61 -35.76 9.46
C LEU A 43 39.87 -36.54 9.10
N THR A 44 39.75 -37.68 8.43
CA THR A 44 40.84 -38.60 8.13
C THR A 44 41.59 -38.28 6.84
N THR A 45 40.98 -37.66 5.86
CA THR A 45 41.61 -37.46 4.54
C THR A 45 41.77 -36.01 4.14
N GLY A 46 41.09 -35.08 4.85
CA GLY A 46 41.07 -33.67 4.50
C GLY A 46 40.22 -33.32 3.26
N ASN A 47 39.50 -34.30 2.71
CA ASN A 47 38.50 -34.01 1.66
C ASN A 47 37.45 -33.09 2.26
N GLY A 48 37.09 -32.02 1.55
CA GLY A 48 36.14 -31.04 2.05
C GLY A 48 35.24 -30.49 0.94
N ALA A 49 34.07 -30.08 1.34
CA ALA A 49 33.11 -29.32 0.53
C ALA A 49 32.61 -28.13 1.32
N ALA A 50 32.27 -27.04 0.64
CA ALA A 50 31.55 -25.92 1.23
C ALA A 50 30.06 -25.99 0.84
N THR A 51 29.21 -25.58 1.75
CA THR A 51 27.77 -25.55 1.44
C THR A 51 27.41 -24.46 0.43
N ASP A 52 26.47 -24.77 -0.43
CA ASP A 52 25.87 -23.85 -1.40
C ASP A 52 24.84 -22.89 -0.75
N PHE A 53 24.15 -22.11 -1.56
CA PHE A 53 23.15 -21.12 -1.12
C PHE A 53 21.90 -21.71 -0.44
N ASP A 54 21.64 -22.99 -0.68
CA ASP A 54 20.58 -23.72 0.00
C ASP A 54 21.12 -24.47 1.23
N GLY A 55 22.38 -24.19 1.61
CA GLY A 55 23.10 -24.89 2.68
C GLY A 55 23.49 -26.32 2.35
N ARG A 56 23.41 -26.73 1.08
CA ARG A 56 23.68 -28.11 0.65
C ARG A 56 25.14 -28.31 0.29
N PHE A 57 25.61 -29.54 0.49
CA PHE A 57 26.95 -29.96 0.08
C PHE A 57 26.92 -31.38 -0.51
N ASP A 58 27.81 -31.61 -1.44
CA ASP A 58 28.16 -32.92 -1.98
C ASP A 58 29.62 -33.18 -1.64
N LEU A 59 29.87 -34.19 -0.77
CA LEU A 59 31.22 -34.56 -0.31
C LEU A 59 31.56 -35.96 -0.75
N GLN A 60 32.69 -36.11 -1.42
CA GLN A 60 33.20 -37.42 -1.81
C GLN A 60 33.98 -38.03 -0.62
N LEU A 61 33.43 -39.12 -0.07
CA LEU A 61 34.02 -39.80 1.07
C LEU A 61 35.05 -40.85 0.59
N SER A 62 36.11 -41.02 1.37
CA SER A 62 37.12 -42.06 1.12
C SER A 62 36.66 -43.46 1.51
N GLY A 63 35.67 -43.56 2.42
CA GLY A 63 35.09 -44.81 2.90
C GLY A 63 34.07 -44.57 4.00
N LEU A 64 33.38 -45.62 4.43
CA LEU A 64 32.44 -45.62 5.54
C LEU A 64 32.88 -46.64 6.61
N PRO A 65 32.70 -46.35 7.92
CA PRO A 65 32.17 -45.10 8.47
C PRO A 65 33.15 -43.94 8.34
N ALA A 66 32.68 -42.72 8.08
CA ALA A 66 33.45 -41.50 7.96
C ALA A 66 33.09 -40.49 9.09
N THR A 67 34.06 -39.89 9.72
CA THR A 67 33.84 -38.80 10.68
C THR A 67 34.06 -37.47 9.99
N LEU A 68 33.02 -36.66 9.98
CA LEU A 68 33.02 -35.33 9.40
C LEU A 68 33.19 -34.27 10.47
N THR A 69 33.92 -33.22 10.16
CA THR A 69 33.96 -31.98 10.93
C THR A 69 33.24 -30.91 10.15
N ILE A 70 32.21 -30.31 10.75
CA ILE A 70 31.38 -29.32 10.11
C ILE A 70 31.45 -28.03 10.92
N GLY A 71 31.85 -26.94 10.27
CA GLY A 71 32.00 -25.65 10.92
C GLY A 71 31.71 -24.48 9.99
N LEU A 72 31.26 -23.40 10.58
CA LEU A 72 31.12 -22.10 9.98
C LEU A 72 31.58 -21.05 10.97
N ILE A 73 32.19 -19.99 10.48
CA ILE A 73 32.65 -18.88 11.34
C ILE A 73 31.45 -18.32 12.09
N GLY A 74 31.53 -18.20 13.42
CA GLY A 74 30.42 -17.75 14.27
C GLY A 74 29.50 -18.86 14.80
N TYR A 75 29.78 -20.11 14.44
CA TYR A 75 29.04 -21.31 14.89
C TYR A 75 29.95 -22.31 15.60
N ASN A 76 29.37 -23.08 16.51
CA ASN A 76 30.08 -24.19 17.14
C ASN A 76 30.36 -25.26 16.10
N THR A 77 31.65 -25.60 15.98
CA THR A 77 32.08 -26.71 15.13
C THR A 77 31.54 -28.01 15.71
N THR A 78 30.91 -28.83 14.87
CA THR A 78 30.40 -30.13 15.29
C THR A 78 31.05 -31.25 14.52
N GLN A 79 31.14 -32.42 15.15
CA GLN A 79 31.61 -33.66 14.49
C GLN A 79 30.48 -34.67 14.41
N GLN A 80 30.34 -35.29 13.25
CA GLN A 80 29.31 -36.29 13.02
C GLN A 80 29.86 -37.49 12.25
N THR A 81 29.61 -38.69 12.78
CA THR A 81 29.98 -39.93 12.09
C THR A 81 28.87 -40.37 11.16
N VAL A 82 29.22 -40.68 9.93
CA VAL A 82 28.30 -41.09 8.86
C VAL A 82 28.58 -42.58 8.59
N GLU A 83 27.57 -43.39 8.75
CA GLU A 83 27.63 -44.86 8.51
C GLU A 83 27.06 -45.25 7.13
N SER A 84 26.31 -44.35 6.47
CA SER A 84 25.66 -44.59 5.18
C SER A 84 25.48 -43.29 4.40
N THR A 85 25.63 -43.36 3.08
CA THR A 85 25.36 -42.23 2.15
C THR A 85 23.98 -42.29 1.53
N SER A 86 23.14 -43.22 1.95
CA SER A 86 21.81 -43.45 1.36
C SER A 86 20.74 -42.43 1.77
N GLN A 87 21.05 -41.58 2.79
CA GLN A 87 20.15 -40.54 3.27
C GLN A 87 20.86 -39.16 3.23
N LEU A 88 20.07 -38.09 3.05
CA LEU A 88 20.57 -36.72 3.15
C LEU A 88 21.02 -36.43 4.60
N LEU A 89 22.30 -36.08 4.78
CA LEU A 89 22.80 -35.68 6.08
C LEU A 89 22.39 -34.24 6.39
N ILE A 90 21.69 -34.02 7.49
CA ILE A 90 21.31 -32.68 7.95
C ILE A 90 22.07 -32.36 9.22
N VAL A 91 22.83 -31.28 9.16
CA VAL A 91 23.63 -30.79 10.26
C VAL A 91 23.09 -29.47 10.77
N LYS A 92 22.79 -29.39 12.06
CA LYS A 92 22.40 -28.15 12.73
C LYS A 92 23.61 -27.58 13.47
N LEU A 93 24.00 -26.34 13.13
CA LEU A 93 25.06 -25.64 13.87
C LEU A 93 24.41 -24.59 14.78
N SER A 94 24.77 -24.63 16.07
CA SER A 94 24.40 -23.59 17.03
C SER A 94 25.39 -22.44 16.98
N VAL A 95 24.91 -21.21 17.15
CA VAL A 95 25.76 -20.03 17.26
C VAL A 95 26.72 -20.21 18.46
N ASN A 96 28.00 -19.87 18.27
CA ASN A 96 28.99 -19.95 19.35
C ASN A 96 28.96 -18.66 20.16
N GLU A 97 28.36 -18.70 21.34
CA GLU A 97 28.20 -17.55 22.23
C GLU A 97 29.53 -17.07 22.83
N GLU A 98 30.53 -17.95 22.98
CA GLU A 98 31.87 -17.60 23.48
C GLU A 98 32.73 -16.90 22.41
N LEU A 99 32.50 -17.16 21.13
CA LEU A 99 33.17 -16.50 20.01
C LEU A 99 32.53 -15.16 19.63
N LEU A 100 31.37 -14.81 20.20
CA LEU A 100 30.69 -13.52 19.96
C LEU A 100 31.50 -12.32 20.52
N GLU A 101 32.53 -12.55 21.37
CA GLU A 101 33.41 -11.47 21.83
C GLU A 101 34.49 -11.08 20.80
N ASP A 102 34.82 -11.92 19.80
CA ASP A 102 35.93 -11.65 18.86
C ASP A 102 35.62 -11.88 17.36
N VAL A 103 34.42 -12.30 16.97
CA VAL A 103 34.07 -12.54 15.56
C VAL A 103 33.38 -11.35 14.95
N ASN A 104 34.01 -10.80 13.92
CA ASN A 104 33.43 -9.78 13.01
C ASN A 104 32.11 -10.25 12.39
N ILE A 105 30.99 -10.04 13.07
CA ILE A 105 29.59 -10.35 12.63
C ILE A 105 29.16 -9.50 11.41
N VAL A 106 29.99 -8.58 10.99
CA VAL A 106 29.70 -7.57 9.96
C VAL A 106 29.51 -8.15 8.56
N SER A 107 30.13 -9.30 8.23
CA SER A 107 30.01 -9.89 6.89
C SER A 107 28.72 -10.69 6.67
N ASP A 108 28.05 -11.15 7.73
CA ASP A 108 26.92 -12.08 7.63
C ASP A 108 25.56 -11.42 7.80
N ARG A 109 25.50 -10.10 8.05
CA ARG A 109 24.26 -9.33 8.18
C ARG A 109 23.43 -9.25 6.88
N ILE A 110 24.09 -9.46 5.74
CA ILE A 110 23.43 -9.53 4.44
C ILE A 110 23.77 -10.89 3.84
N SER A 111 22.76 -11.77 3.81
CA SER A 111 22.96 -13.14 3.33
C SER A 111 23.44 -13.17 1.87
N GLU A 112 24.25 -14.16 1.52
CA GLU A 112 24.66 -14.40 0.14
C GLU A 112 23.45 -14.56 -0.80
N LYS A 113 22.35 -15.12 -0.29
CA LYS A 113 21.08 -15.23 -1.02
C LYS A 113 20.51 -13.84 -1.36
N GLN A 114 20.56 -12.87 -0.45
CA GLN A 114 20.17 -11.48 -0.72
C GLN A 114 21.11 -10.81 -1.72
N LYS A 115 22.43 -11.03 -1.59
CA LYS A 115 23.43 -10.46 -2.52
C LYS A 115 23.26 -10.96 -3.95
N MET A 116 22.81 -12.20 -4.13
CA MET A 116 22.60 -12.83 -5.45
C MET A 116 21.18 -12.71 -6.00
N ASN A 117 20.26 -12.04 -5.30
CA ASN A 117 18.92 -11.85 -5.80
C ASN A 117 18.93 -11.01 -7.10
N PRO A 118 18.35 -11.49 -8.20
CA PRO A 118 18.32 -10.75 -9.46
C PRO A 118 17.46 -9.49 -9.41
N LEU A 119 16.44 -9.46 -8.55
CA LEU A 119 15.57 -8.30 -8.34
C LEU A 119 16.09 -7.44 -7.20
N THR A 120 15.67 -6.18 -7.16
CA THR A 120 15.89 -5.32 -5.99
C THR A 120 14.96 -5.78 -4.87
N VAL A 121 15.55 -6.35 -3.82
CA VAL A 121 14.84 -6.77 -2.62
C VAL A 121 15.43 -6.06 -1.42
N GLU A 122 14.59 -5.38 -0.67
CA GLU A 122 14.93 -4.77 0.62
C GLU A 122 14.30 -5.63 1.72
N THR A 123 15.08 -5.94 2.74
CA THR A 123 14.64 -6.79 3.86
C THR A 123 14.68 -6.02 5.16
N LEU A 124 13.58 -6.03 5.90
CA LEU A 124 13.53 -5.64 7.31
C LEU A 124 13.51 -6.93 8.14
N ASP A 125 14.64 -7.27 8.73
CA ASP A 125 14.82 -8.47 9.56
C ASP A 125 14.35 -8.27 11.00
N LEU A 126 14.40 -9.33 11.81
CA LEU A 126 13.96 -9.31 13.21
C LEU A 126 14.72 -8.27 14.05
N ILE A 127 16.00 -8.06 13.78
CA ILE A 127 16.82 -7.09 14.52
C ILE A 127 16.41 -5.68 14.15
N ALA A 128 16.27 -5.40 12.86
CA ALA A 128 15.81 -4.10 12.37
C ALA A 128 14.39 -3.76 12.85
N ILE A 129 13.49 -4.76 12.95
CA ILE A 129 12.14 -4.61 13.55
C ILE A 129 12.24 -4.18 15.02
N LYS A 130 13.10 -4.84 15.81
CA LYS A 130 13.28 -4.53 17.23
C LYS A 130 13.92 -3.16 17.46
N GLU A 131 14.87 -2.76 16.62
CA GLU A 131 15.64 -1.51 16.71
C GLU A 131 14.96 -0.32 16.03
N ALA A 132 13.85 -0.53 15.31
CA ALA A 132 13.14 0.51 14.59
C ALA A 132 12.78 1.70 15.49
N ALA A 133 13.09 2.92 15.05
CA ALA A 133 12.77 4.15 15.79
C ALA A 133 11.29 4.52 15.69
N SER A 134 10.63 4.10 14.64
CA SER A 134 9.20 4.37 14.37
C SER A 134 8.27 3.61 15.30
N GLY A 135 7.00 4.08 15.39
CA GLY A 135 5.99 3.54 16.30
C GLY A 135 5.61 2.09 16.06
N ASN A 136 5.77 1.58 14.83
CA ASN A 136 5.59 0.16 14.48
C ASN A 136 6.55 -0.24 13.36
N PHE A 137 6.72 -1.55 13.15
CA PHE A 137 7.63 -2.05 12.12
C PHE A 137 7.22 -1.67 10.70
N TYR A 138 5.91 -1.56 10.43
CA TYR A 138 5.40 -1.25 9.11
C TYR A 138 5.77 0.17 8.67
N GLU A 139 5.74 1.13 9.60
CA GLU A 139 6.23 2.50 9.36
C GLU A 139 7.73 2.54 9.04
N SER A 140 8.50 1.63 9.66
CA SER A 140 9.95 1.53 9.43
C SER A 140 10.31 1.12 8.01
N LEU A 141 9.39 0.47 7.27
CA LEU A 141 9.58 0.12 5.87
C LEU A 141 9.83 1.34 4.99
N SER A 142 9.31 2.51 5.38
CA SER A 142 9.53 3.78 4.66
C SER A 142 10.99 4.26 4.66
N ALA A 143 11.83 3.75 5.57
CA ALA A 143 13.25 4.05 5.62
C ALA A 143 14.09 3.17 4.67
N LEU A 144 13.50 2.13 4.07
CA LEU A 144 14.18 1.26 3.12
C LEU A 144 14.36 1.97 1.77
N LYS A 145 15.39 1.57 1.04
CA LYS A 145 15.74 2.12 -0.27
C LYS A 145 14.60 1.90 -1.28
N GLY A 146 14.18 2.96 -1.98
CA GLY A 146 13.16 2.88 -3.04
C GLY A 146 11.74 2.58 -2.55
N VAL A 147 11.48 2.70 -1.25
CA VAL A 147 10.17 2.47 -0.65
C VAL A 147 9.52 3.79 -0.30
N ASP A 148 8.31 4.01 -0.76
CA ASP A 148 7.49 5.18 -0.46
C ASP A 148 6.35 4.79 0.49
N MET A 149 5.95 5.71 1.35
CA MET A 149 4.84 5.53 2.27
C MET A 149 3.95 6.76 2.24
N VAL A 150 2.66 6.55 2.18
CA VAL A 150 1.63 7.56 2.39
C VAL A 150 0.78 7.18 3.60
N SER A 151 0.43 8.17 4.42
CA SER A 151 -0.37 7.98 5.62
C SER A 151 -1.69 8.73 5.48
N ALA A 152 -2.78 8.01 5.35
CA ALA A 152 -4.13 8.57 5.36
C ALA A 152 -4.63 8.79 6.79
N SER A 153 -4.10 8.02 7.75
CA SER A 153 -4.43 8.04 9.16
C SER A 153 -3.37 7.29 9.98
N LEU A 154 -3.47 7.31 11.30
CA LEU A 154 -2.63 6.50 12.19
C LEU A 154 -2.78 4.99 11.91
N GLY A 155 -4.01 4.55 11.67
CA GLY A 155 -4.32 3.14 11.42
C GLY A 155 -4.11 2.69 9.99
N PHE A 156 -4.06 3.61 9.02
CA PHE A 156 -4.01 3.27 7.61
C PHE A 156 -2.82 3.93 6.90
N ARG A 157 -1.73 3.15 6.79
CA ARG A 157 -0.48 3.51 6.12
C ARG A 157 -0.22 2.56 4.97
N ILE A 158 0.24 3.09 3.86
CA ILE A 158 0.37 2.37 2.60
C ILE A 158 1.80 2.47 2.11
N ILE A 159 2.35 1.33 1.73
CA ILE A 159 3.69 1.18 1.16
C ILE A 159 3.58 0.97 -0.34
N ASN A 160 4.34 1.74 -1.09
CA ASN A 160 4.48 1.61 -2.54
C ASN A 160 5.96 1.61 -2.95
N THR A 161 6.24 1.16 -4.18
CA THR A 161 7.57 1.24 -4.78
C THR A 161 7.46 1.68 -6.24
N ARG A 162 8.45 2.42 -6.72
CA ARG A 162 8.61 2.82 -8.14
C ARG A 162 7.47 3.65 -8.72
N GLY A 163 6.84 4.46 -7.89
CA GLY A 163 5.80 5.39 -8.35
C GLY A 163 4.37 4.91 -8.18
N PHE A 164 3.43 5.75 -8.61
CA PHE A 164 1.99 5.53 -8.51
C PHE A 164 1.53 5.27 -7.07
N ASN A 165 2.02 6.12 -6.16
CA ASN A 165 1.58 6.08 -4.77
C ASN A 165 0.09 6.40 -4.70
N SER A 166 -0.67 5.48 -4.19
CA SER A 166 -2.10 5.59 -4.06
C SER A 166 -2.51 5.23 -2.64
N THR A 167 -3.51 5.90 -2.15
CA THR A 167 -4.19 5.53 -0.91
C THR A 167 -4.97 4.21 -1.04
N SER A 168 -5.21 3.75 -2.28
CA SER A 168 -5.74 2.43 -2.62
C SER A 168 -4.67 1.64 -3.40
N PRO A 169 -3.79 0.87 -2.72
CA PRO A 169 -2.59 0.29 -3.35
C PRO A 169 -2.91 -0.96 -4.19
N VAL A 170 -3.58 -0.78 -5.32
CA VAL A 170 -3.97 -1.87 -6.24
C VAL A 170 -2.82 -2.41 -7.10
N ARG A 171 -1.65 -1.74 -7.10
CA ARG A 171 -0.46 -2.11 -7.88
C ARG A 171 0.64 -2.78 -7.05
N THR A 172 0.43 -2.94 -5.75
CA THR A 172 1.38 -3.59 -4.83
C THR A 172 0.71 -4.77 -4.15
N LEU A 173 1.30 -5.94 -4.29
CA LEU A 173 0.82 -7.17 -3.65
C LEU A 173 1.39 -7.29 -2.25
N GLN A 174 0.56 -7.50 -1.24
CA GLN A 174 1.00 -7.78 0.12
C GLN A 174 0.67 -9.22 0.51
N LEU A 175 1.69 -9.96 0.90
CA LEU A 175 1.58 -11.35 1.33
C LEU A 175 1.96 -11.49 2.80
N ILE A 176 1.24 -12.32 3.54
CA ILE A 176 1.59 -12.78 4.90
C ILE A 176 1.61 -14.29 4.89
N ASP A 177 2.78 -14.90 5.06
CA ASP A 177 3.00 -16.33 4.89
C ASP A 177 2.43 -16.87 3.57
N GLY A 178 2.54 -16.07 2.49
CA GLY A 178 2.05 -16.38 1.16
C GLY A 178 0.54 -16.30 0.95
N VAL A 179 -0.21 -15.78 1.92
CA VAL A 179 -1.64 -15.43 1.80
C VAL A 179 -1.74 -13.95 1.41
N ASP A 180 -2.57 -13.65 0.42
CA ASP A 180 -2.82 -12.30 -0.05
C ASP A 180 -3.62 -11.51 1.01
N ASN A 181 -3.02 -10.43 1.51
CA ASN A 181 -3.58 -9.57 2.57
C ASN A 181 -4.35 -8.40 1.95
N GLN A 182 -5.35 -8.69 1.15
CA GLN A 182 -6.19 -7.69 0.49
C GLN A 182 -7.65 -7.78 0.92
N SER A 183 -8.36 -6.65 0.79
CA SER A 183 -9.81 -6.59 0.83
C SER A 183 -10.39 -7.38 -0.36
N PRO A 184 -11.23 -8.41 -0.14
CA PRO A 184 -11.85 -9.17 -1.22
C PRO A 184 -12.73 -8.35 -2.16
N GLY A 185 -13.42 -7.33 -1.66
CA GLY A 185 -14.27 -6.45 -2.46
C GLY A 185 -13.45 -5.42 -3.23
N LEU A 186 -12.64 -4.65 -2.54
CA LEU A 186 -11.94 -3.50 -3.14
C LEU A 186 -10.62 -3.87 -3.84
N ASN A 187 -10.12 -5.10 -3.65
CA ASN A 187 -8.89 -5.63 -4.28
C ASN A 187 -7.62 -4.81 -3.99
N PHE A 188 -7.52 -4.17 -2.85
CA PHE A 188 -6.29 -3.51 -2.43
C PHE A 188 -5.79 -3.99 -1.06
N SER A 189 -4.50 -3.80 -0.84
CA SER A 189 -3.80 -4.22 0.37
C SER A 189 -4.26 -3.41 1.59
N LEU A 190 -4.47 -4.11 2.71
CA LEU A 190 -4.93 -3.52 3.97
C LEU A 190 -3.80 -2.99 4.86
N GLY A 191 -2.56 -2.97 4.35
CA GLY A 191 -1.40 -2.51 5.10
C GLY A 191 -1.17 -3.33 6.36
N ASN A 192 -0.89 -2.66 7.48
CA ASN A 192 -0.75 -3.30 8.80
C ASN A 192 -2.05 -3.29 9.62
N PHE A 193 -3.15 -2.77 9.06
CA PHE A 193 -4.42 -2.73 9.78
C PHE A 193 -4.94 -4.14 10.11
N LEU A 194 -4.77 -5.05 9.15
CA LEU A 194 -5.00 -6.48 9.34
C LEU A 194 -3.71 -7.22 9.01
N GLY A 195 -3.37 -8.23 9.77
CA GLY A 195 -2.16 -8.99 9.51
C GLY A 195 -1.45 -9.47 10.76
N ALA A 196 -0.18 -9.78 10.62
CA ALA A 196 0.65 -10.25 11.72
C ALA A 196 0.84 -9.16 12.79
N THR A 197 0.97 -9.59 14.04
CA THR A 197 1.38 -8.72 15.15
C THR A 197 2.88 -8.47 15.09
N ASP A 198 3.37 -7.33 15.60
CA ASP A 198 4.81 -7.01 15.60
C ASP A 198 5.64 -8.11 16.26
N LEU A 199 5.11 -8.76 17.31
CA LEU A 199 5.79 -9.84 18.01
C LEU A 199 5.88 -11.15 17.21
N ASP A 200 5.02 -11.36 16.22
CA ASP A 200 5.02 -12.58 15.40
C ASP A 200 5.70 -12.41 14.03
N VAL A 201 6.05 -11.18 13.62
CA VAL A 201 6.80 -10.96 12.38
C VAL A 201 8.25 -11.38 12.56
N LYS A 202 8.75 -12.21 11.65
CA LYS A 202 10.16 -12.62 11.56
C LYS A 202 10.95 -11.70 10.63
N LYS A 203 10.39 -11.41 9.45
CA LYS A 203 10.99 -10.51 8.45
C LYS A 203 9.95 -10.00 7.47
N VAL A 204 10.27 -8.90 6.83
CA VAL A 204 9.51 -8.34 5.70
C VAL A 204 10.47 -8.14 4.53
N ASP A 205 10.19 -8.80 3.42
CA ASP A 205 10.89 -8.61 2.16
C ASP A 205 10.07 -7.74 1.22
N ILE A 206 10.63 -6.64 0.74
CA ILE A 206 10.03 -5.78 -0.27
C ILE A 206 10.72 -6.03 -1.61
N VAL A 207 10.04 -6.73 -2.51
CA VAL A 207 10.48 -6.93 -3.89
C VAL A 207 9.99 -5.76 -4.72
N GLN A 208 10.91 -4.98 -5.28
CA GLN A 208 10.57 -3.78 -6.03
C GLN A 208 10.30 -4.08 -7.51
N GLY A 209 9.28 -3.43 -8.06
CA GLY A 209 8.96 -3.48 -9.49
C GLY A 209 8.20 -4.72 -9.94
N ALA A 210 8.14 -4.89 -11.26
CA ALA A 210 7.36 -5.93 -11.93
C ALA A 210 7.78 -7.35 -11.50
N SER A 211 6.87 -8.09 -10.87
CA SER A 211 7.15 -9.39 -10.27
C SER A 211 6.06 -10.44 -10.52
N SER A 212 5.10 -10.17 -11.44
CA SER A 212 3.97 -11.08 -11.68
C SER A 212 4.37 -12.46 -12.18
N ALA A 213 5.50 -12.59 -12.88
CA ALA A 213 6.00 -13.89 -13.31
C ALA A 213 6.19 -14.87 -12.14
N PHE A 214 6.47 -14.37 -10.93
CA PHE A 214 6.70 -15.17 -9.73
C PHE A 214 5.50 -15.18 -8.78
N PHE A 215 4.83 -14.03 -8.61
CA PHE A 215 3.80 -13.83 -7.58
C PHE A 215 2.38 -13.76 -8.13
N GLY A 216 2.22 -13.62 -9.45
CA GLY A 216 0.92 -13.52 -10.12
C GLY A 216 0.40 -12.09 -10.26
N PRO A 217 -0.84 -11.93 -10.74
CA PRO A 217 -1.49 -10.64 -10.93
C PRO A 217 -1.50 -9.82 -9.64
N GLY A 218 -1.30 -8.49 -9.76
CA GLY A 218 -1.19 -7.58 -8.61
C GLY A 218 0.25 -7.32 -8.13
N ALA A 219 1.21 -8.21 -8.41
CA ALA A 219 2.64 -7.95 -8.22
C ALA A 219 3.19 -7.04 -9.32
N PHE A 220 2.65 -5.84 -9.43
CA PHE A 220 2.82 -4.95 -10.56
C PHE A 220 3.96 -3.94 -10.33
N ASN A 221 3.89 -3.14 -9.28
CA ASN A 221 4.96 -2.24 -8.86
C ASN A 221 5.82 -2.79 -7.73
N GLY A 222 5.37 -3.83 -7.05
CA GLY A 222 6.15 -4.50 -6.01
C GLY A 222 5.37 -5.54 -5.23
N VAL A 223 6.10 -6.23 -4.36
CA VAL A 223 5.55 -7.22 -3.43
C VAL A 223 6.08 -6.95 -2.03
N ILE A 224 5.20 -6.86 -1.05
CA ILE A 224 5.51 -6.84 0.37
C ILE A 224 5.25 -8.25 0.88
N ASN A 225 6.31 -9.02 1.16
CA ASN A 225 6.20 -10.38 1.65
C ASN A 225 6.61 -10.46 3.11
N MET A 226 5.64 -10.67 3.99
CA MET A 226 5.84 -10.83 5.43
C MET A 226 5.92 -12.32 5.77
N GLU A 227 6.92 -12.69 6.54
CA GLU A 227 7.04 -14.02 7.13
C GLU A 227 6.86 -13.94 8.64
N THR A 228 6.01 -14.79 9.19
CA THR A 228 5.79 -14.88 10.63
C THR A 228 6.78 -15.84 11.28
N LYS A 229 6.98 -15.70 12.59
CA LYS A 229 7.85 -16.57 13.38
C LYS A 229 7.34 -18.02 13.36
N ASP A 230 8.20 -18.95 13.01
CA ASP A 230 7.92 -20.38 12.98
C ASP A 230 7.79 -20.94 14.43
N PRO A 231 6.69 -21.63 14.77
CA PRO A 231 6.50 -22.13 16.14
C PRO A 231 7.46 -23.26 16.53
N TRP A 232 8.14 -23.90 15.58
CA TRP A 232 9.14 -24.93 15.90
C TRP A 232 10.42 -24.33 16.48
N THR A 233 10.79 -23.10 16.04
CA THR A 233 12.05 -22.46 16.38
C THR A 233 11.88 -21.30 17.37
N PHE A 234 10.80 -20.55 17.26
CA PHE A 234 10.50 -19.41 18.12
C PHE A 234 9.44 -19.80 19.16
N GLN A 235 9.83 -20.55 20.17
CA GLN A 235 8.95 -21.00 21.26
C GLN A 235 8.94 -19.99 22.40
N GLY A 236 8.08 -20.20 23.37
CA GLY A 236 7.95 -19.39 24.57
C GLY A 236 6.91 -18.25 24.47
N LEU A 237 6.89 -17.41 25.49
CA LEU A 237 5.97 -16.29 25.66
C LEU A 237 6.69 -14.98 25.33
N SER A 238 6.11 -14.19 24.45
CA SER A 238 6.47 -12.80 24.26
C SER A 238 5.26 -11.92 24.60
N ALA A 239 5.47 -10.86 25.38
CA ALA A 239 4.43 -9.90 25.73
C ALA A 239 4.97 -8.47 25.62
N GLN A 240 4.15 -7.55 25.12
CA GLN A 240 4.54 -6.15 24.96
C GLN A 240 3.40 -5.23 25.36
N LEU A 241 3.76 -4.15 26.01
CA LEU A 241 2.88 -3.01 26.26
C LEU A 241 3.54 -1.74 25.74
N LYS A 242 2.86 -1.02 24.88
CA LYS A 242 3.28 0.28 24.39
C LYS A 242 2.25 1.33 24.77
N VAL A 243 2.71 2.45 25.29
CA VAL A 243 1.88 3.63 25.63
C VAL A 243 2.53 4.88 25.08
N GLY A 244 1.74 5.82 24.61
CA GLY A 244 2.30 7.00 23.96
C GLY A 244 1.38 8.19 23.88
N GLU A 245 1.83 9.19 23.11
CA GLU A 245 1.04 10.37 22.79
C GLU A 245 -0.29 9.98 22.13
N ARG A 246 -1.24 10.92 22.07
CA ARG A 246 -2.57 10.73 21.48
C ARG A 246 -3.37 9.60 22.13
N SER A 247 -3.20 9.46 23.45
CA SER A 247 -3.86 8.41 24.26
C SER A 247 -3.60 6.99 23.76
N MET A 248 -2.46 6.78 23.09
CA MET A 248 -2.11 5.47 22.53
C MET A 248 -1.84 4.45 23.62
N VAL A 249 -2.52 3.31 23.52
CA VAL A 249 -2.30 2.10 24.32
C VAL A 249 -2.30 0.91 23.38
N GLU A 250 -1.23 0.09 23.44
CA GLU A 250 -1.03 -1.03 22.52
C GLU A 250 -0.45 -2.23 23.26
N PRO A 251 -1.25 -3.08 23.91
CA PRO A 251 -0.85 -4.38 24.40
C PRO A 251 -0.83 -5.41 23.28
N GLN A 252 0.15 -6.31 23.33
CA GLN A 252 0.22 -7.47 22.46
C GLN A 252 0.92 -8.64 23.14
N PHE A 253 0.62 -9.85 22.67
CA PHE A 253 1.28 -11.07 23.15
C PHE A 253 1.45 -12.07 22.00
N ARG A 254 2.40 -12.97 22.17
CA ARG A 254 2.62 -14.17 21.36
C ARG A 254 3.05 -15.31 22.25
N PHE A 255 2.48 -16.49 22.03
CA PHE A 255 2.89 -17.73 22.67
C PHE A 255 3.03 -18.83 21.61
N ALA A 256 4.07 -19.63 21.71
CA ALA A 256 4.27 -20.78 20.85
C ALA A 256 4.99 -21.90 21.62
N GLU A 257 4.62 -23.15 21.28
CA GLU A 257 5.19 -24.35 21.88
C GLU A 257 5.13 -25.52 20.90
N SER A 258 6.06 -26.47 21.08
CA SER A 258 6.05 -27.76 20.36
C SER A 258 5.74 -28.92 21.30
N ILE A 259 5.14 -29.96 20.76
CA ILE A 259 4.79 -31.21 21.46
C ILE A 259 5.51 -32.35 20.79
N SER A 260 6.35 -33.03 21.56
CA SER A 260 7.13 -34.18 21.11
C SER A 260 6.37 -35.50 21.36
N ASN A 261 6.64 -36.51 20.50
CA ASN A 261 6.18 -37.87 20.71
C ASN A 261 6.99 -38.58 21.82
N LYS A 262 6.68 -39.85 22.05
CA LYS A 262 7.38 -40.67 23.07
C LYS A 262 8.88 -40.88 22.76
N ASP A 263 9.29 -40.70 21.53
CA ASP A 263 10.69 -40.82 21.06
C ASP A 263 11.41 -39.48 21.09
N GLY A 264 10.84 -38.45 21.68
CA GLY A 264 11.42 -37.11 21.79
C GLY A 264 11.46 -36.32 20.47
N LYS A 265 10.65 -36.70 19.47
CA LYS A 265 10.56 -36.01 18.19
C LYS A 265 9.35 -35.10 18.16
N ASP A 266 9.55 -33.85 17.74
CA ASP A 266 8.48 -32.88 17.64
C ASP A 266 7.49 -33.22 16.51
N VAL A 267 6.23 -33.46 16.88
CA VAL A 267 5.15 -33.85 15.97
C VAL A 267 4.20 -32.70 15.67
N LEU A 268 3.91 -31.90 16.69
CA LEU A 268 2.96 -30.80 16.61
C LEU A 268 3.56 -29.56 17.23
N ALA A 269 3.41 -28.43 16.57
CA ALA A 269 3.68 -27.12 17.16
C ALA A 269 2.47 -26.22 16.94
N TYR A 270 2.28 -25.28 17.87
CA TYR A 270 1.22 -24.30 17.75
C TYR A 270 1.69 -22.93 18.19
N LYS A 271 1.05 -21.91 17.65
CA LYS A 271 1.24 -20.52 18.07
C LYS A 271 -0.09 -19.81 18.15
N ILE A 272 -0.15 -18.84 19.06
CA ILE A 272 -1.25 -17.90 19.21
C ILE A 272 -0.66 -16.51 19.41
N SER A 273 -1.30 -15.49 18.84
CA SER A 273 -0.94 -14.11 19.11
C SER A 273 -2.17 -13.21 19.16
N GLY A 274 -2.07 -12.14 19.94
CA GLY A 274 -3.10 -11.12 20.09
C GLY A 274 -2.49 -9.73 20.13
N TYR A 275 -3.24 -8.77 19.64
CA TYR A 275 -2.87 -7.35 19.52
C TYR A 275 -4.10 -6.49 19.70
N TYR A 276 -3.94 -5.39 20.39
CA TYR A 276 -4.95 -4.35 20.51
C TYR A 276 -4.28 -2.99 20.43
N LEU A 277 -4.89 -2.05 19.72
CA LEU A 277 -4.50 -0.63 19.65
C LEU A 277 -5.73 0.22 19.94
N SER A 278 -5.56 1.23 20.76
CA SER A 278 -6.47 2.37 20.89
C SER A 278 -5.66 3.66 20.89
N ALA A 279 -6.05 4.61 20.06
CA ALA A 279 -5.38 5.92 19.95
C ALA A 279 -6.34 6.95 19.36
N GLN A 280 -6.00 8.23 19.51
CA GLN A 280 -6.64 9.36 18.83
C GLN A 280 -5.86 9.69 17.56
N ASP A 281 -6.51 9.72 16.42
CA ASP A 281 -5.87 10.05 15.13
C ASP A 281 -5.60 11.56 14.98
N TRP A 282 -4.78 11.92 13.99
CA TRP A 282 -4.63 13.31 13.56
C TRP A 282 -5.87 13.76 12.78
N LYS A 283 -6.28 15.00 13.00
CA LYS A 283 -7.42 15.60 12.32
C LYS A 283 -7.00 16.17 10.97
N ALA A 284 -7.86 16.03 9.97
CA ALA A 284 -7.71 16.75 8.72
C ALA A 284 -8.43 18.09 8.84
N GLU A 285 -7.66 19.18 8.77
CA GLU A 285 -8.11 20.56 9.02
C GLU A 285 -7.52 21.52 7.97
N ASN A 286 -7.51 21.10 6.70
CA ASN A 286 -7.15 21.99 5.60
C ASN A 286 -8.40 22.74 5.13
N TYR A 287 -8.53 23.99 5.58
CA TYR A 287 -9.66 24.87 5.22
C TYR A 287 -9.27 25.89 4.13
N ASN A 288 -8.23 25.61 3.35
CA ASN A 288 -7.89 26.41 2.17
C ASN A 288 -8.80 26.02 1.00
N PRO A 289 -8.94 26.91 -0.01
CA PRO A 289 -9.66 26.59 -1.23
C PRO A 289 -9.16 25.29 -1.87
N VAL A 290 -10.08 24.53 -2.48
CA VAL A 290 -9.75 23.36 -3.30
C VAL A 290 -8.80 23.78 -4.42
N TYR A 291 -7.79 22.96 -4.67
CA TYR A 291 -6.76 23.26 -5.67
C TYR A 291 -7.36 23.33 -7.08
N GLY A 292 -7.14 24.47 -7.74
CA GLY A 292 -7.70 24.70 -9.08
C GLY A 292 -9.18 25.13 -9.11
N SER A 293 -9.78 25.43 -7.93
CA SER A 293 -11.12 26.05 -7.88
C SER A 293 -11.10 27.46 -8.46
N ASP A 294 -12.23 27.89 -9.02
CA ASP A 294 -12.35 29.21 -9.65
C ASP A 294 -12.22 30.36 -8.63
N GLU A 295 -12.67 30.14 -7.38
CA GLU A 295 -12.68 31.13 -6.34
C GLU A 295 -11.57 30.97 -5.31
N SER A 296 -11.00 32.09 -4.92
CA SER A 296 -9.94 32.14 -3.91
C SER A 296 -10.50 32.45 -2.51
N SER A 297 -9.64 32.36 -1.50
CA SER A 297 -9.98 32.73 -0.12
C SER A 297 -10.38 34.21 0.05
N SER A 298 -10.20 35.05 -0.97
CA SER A 298 -10.61 36.45 -0.97
C SER A 298 -12.04 36.68 -1.49
N ASN A 299 -12.73 35.64 -1.98
CA ASN A 299 -14.11 35.80 -2.43
C ASN A 299 -15.04 36.17 -1.27
N PRO A 300 -15.80 37.29 -1.36
CA PRO A 300 -16.73 37.71 -0.29
C PRO A 300 -17.82 36.69 0.03
N GLY A 301 -18.26 35.96 -1.00
CA GLY A 301 -19.28 34.90 -0.91
C GLY A 301 -18.70 33.55 -0.48
N ARG A 302 -17.45 33.49 -0.01
CA ARG A 302 -16.75 32.27 0.43
C ARG A 302 -16.21 31.43 -0.73
N PHE A 303 -15.84 30.19 -0.46
CA PHE A 303 -15.19 29.27 -1.39
C PHE A 303 -15.36 27.83 -0.91
N ASP A 304 -15.18 26.87 -1.80
CA ASP A 304 -15.09 25.45 -1.53
C ASP A 304 -13.75 25.12 -0.83
N ALA A 305 -13.83 24.54 0.36
CA ALA A 305 -12.64 24.25 1.19
C ALA A 305 -12.38 22.75 1.27
N VAL A 306 -11.09 22.36 1.27
CA VAL A 306 -10.65 20.96 1.15
C VAL A 306 -11.26 20.02 2.19
N ASN A 307 -11.34 20.42 3.48
CA ASN A 307 -11.90 19.59 4.57
C ASN A 307 -13.18 20.21 5.17
N ILE A 308 -13.96 20.91 4.36
CA ILE A 308 -15.35 21.26 4.62
C ILE A 308 -16.17 20.56 3.52
N TYR A 309 -17.27 19.93 3.87
CA TYR A 309 -18.05 19.11 2.95
C TYR A 309 -19.46 19.66 2.79
N GLY A 310 -19.90 19.81 1.54
CA GLY A 310 -21.18 20.38 1.20
C GLY A 310 -21.16 21.89 1.03
N ASP A 311 -19.97 22.49 0.92
CA ASP A 311 -19.75 23.90 0.56
C ASP A 311 -19.33 24.07 -0.91
N GLU A 312 -19.48 23.03 -1.72
CA GLU A 312 -19.17 23.06 -3.14
C GLU A 312 -20.11 24.01 -3.88
N TYR A 313 -19.59 24.64 -4.94
CA TYR A 313 -20.39 25.49 -5.80
C TYR A 313 -21.19 24.68 -6.82
N PHE A 314 -22.49 24.79 -6.76
CA PHE A 314 -23.38 24.20 -7.76
C PHE A 314 -23.96 25.32 -8.66
N PRO A 315 -23.49 25.48 -9.88
CA PRO A 315 -23.90 26.56 -10.79
C PRO A 315 -25.38 26.63 -11.07
N ALA A 316 -26.12 25.50 -10.92
CA ALA A 316 -27.58 25.48 -11.08
C ALA A 316 -28.30 26.29 -9.99
N MET A 317 -27.65 26.65 -8.90
CA MET A 317 -28.22 27.40 -7.79
C MET A 317 -28.05 28.89 -7.94
N ASP A 318 -27.06 29.35 -8.70
CA ASP A 318 -26.67 30.74 -8.77
C ASP A 318 -26.75 31.28 -10.19
N LEU A 319 -27.63 32.26 -10.40
CA LEU A 319 -27.76 33.01 -11.64
C LEU A 319 -27.15 34.42 -11.56
N SER A 320 -26.50 34.77 -10.45
CA SER A 320 -25.98 36.10 -10.18
C SER A 320 -24.88 36.52 -11.16
N ASP A 321 -24.00 35.57 -11.54
CA ASP A 321 -23.00 35.81 -12.59
C ASP A 321 -23.60 36.12 -13.96
N ALA A 322 -24.74 35.52 -14.26
CA ALA A 322 -25.45 35.76 -15.53
C ALA A 322 -26.23 37.06 -15.52
N ALA A 323 -26.56 37.61 -14.36
CA ALA A 323 -27.43 38.76 -14.21
C ALA A 323 -27.02 39.73 -13.07
N PRO A 324 -25.75 40.26 -13.04
CA PRO A 324 -25.28 41.10 -11.95
C PRO A 324 -26.01 42.43 -11.77
N TRP A 325 -26.81 42.86 -12.78
CA TRP A 325 -27.70 44.02 -12.66
C TRP A 325 -29.01 43.72 -11.87
N THR A 326 -29.38 42.41 -11.81
CA THR A 326 -30.56 41.95 -11.05
C THR A 326 -30.13 41.55 -9.64
N PHE A 327 -28.95 40.98 -9.49
CA PHE A 327 -28.38 40.47 -8.25
C PHE A 327 -27.15 41.28 -7.86
N ARG A 328 -27.34 42.56 -7.60
CA ARG A 328 -26.23 43.52 -7.40
C ARG A 328 -25.29 43.11 -6.30
N GLY A 329 -24.00 43.01 -6.63
CA GLY A 329 -22.90 42.85 -5.70
C GLY A 329 -22.89 41.47 -4.99
N ILE A 330 -23.75 40.54 -5.34
CA ILE A 330 -23.77 39.21 -4.70
C ILE A 330 -22.57 38.35 -5.11
N GLY A 331 -22.12 38.41 -6.38
CA GLY A 331 -21.02 37.61 -6.88
C GLY A 331 -21.29 36.12 -6.76
N THR A 332 -20.22 35.30 -6.83
CA THR A 332 -20.29 33.89 -6.56
C THR A 332 -20.37 33.65 -5.05
N PHE A 333 -21.36 32.85 -4.60
CA PHE A 333 -21.51 32.53 -3.19
C PHE A 333 -21.65 31.04 -2.94
N TYR A 334 -21.18 30.60 -1.79
CA TYR A 334 -21.07 29.19 -1.41
C TYR A 334 -21.92 28.90 -0.19
N ARG A 335 -22.50 27.69 -0.15
CA ARG A 335 -23.28 27.21 0.99
C ARG A 335 -22.37 26.92 2.18
N THR A 336 -22.92 26.98 3.39
CA THR A 336 -22.23 26.52 4.60
C THR A 336 -22.16 25.00 4.59
N GLY A 337 -20.94 24.46 4.58
CA GLY A 337 -20.69 23.02 4.70
C GLY A 337 -20.34 22.59 6.14
N TYR A 338 -20.12 21.29 6.35
CA TYR A 338 -19.68 20.71 7.60
C TYR A 338 -18.17 20.46 7.58
N LYS A 339 -17.46 20.84 8.64
CA LYS A 339 -16.06 20.45 8.81
C LYS A 339 -15.99 18.93 8.95
N GLU A 340 -14.92 18.31 8.44
CA GLU A 340 -14.71 16.87 8.62
C GLU A 340 -14.85 16.45 10.10
N SER A 341 -14.34 17.27 11.03
CA SER A 341 -14.40 17.02 12.47
C SER A 341 -15.82 17.04 13.07
N ASP A 342 -16.82 17.56 12.36
CA ASP A 342 -18.20 17.60 12.81
C ASP A 342 -18.96 16.30 12.47
N VAL A 343 -18.52 15.61 11.42
CA VAL A 343 -19.18 14.41 10.85
C VAL A 343 -18.34 13.13 10.98
N LEU A 344 -17.13 13.24 11.56
CA LEU A 344 -16.21 12.13 11.74
C LEU A 344 -15.56 12.18 13.11
N ASP A 345 -15.58 11.07 13.88
CA ASP A 345 -14.74 10.90 15.05
C ASP A 345 -13.37 10.33 14.63
N TYR A 346 -12.30 10.72 15.35
CA TYR A 346 -10.93 10.32 15.07
C TYR A 346 -10.40 9.21 15.97
N ASP A 347 -11.29 8.46 16.61
CA ASP A 347 -10.90 7.28 17.38
C ASP A 347 -10.36 6.20 16.46
N THR A 348 -9.13 5.77 16.70
CA THR A 348 -8.54 4.63 16.02
C THR A 348 -8.46 3.45 16.97
N LYS A 349 -9.03 2.33 16.56
CA LYS A 349 -9.02 1.07 17.30
C LYS A 349 -8.66 -0.07 16.34
N ASN A 350 -7.82 -0.98 16.78
CA ASN A 350 -7.48 -2.16 16.00
C ASN A 350 -7.28 -3.35 16.95
N MET A 351 -7.89 -4.47 16.63
CA MET A 351 -7.69 -5.73 17.33
C MET A 351 -7.33 -6.82 16.31
N LYS A 352 -6.28 -7.57 16.60
CA LYS A 352 -5.86 -8.71 15.78
C LYS A 352 -5.71 -9.94 16.69
N ALA A 353 -6.10 -11.08 16.15
CA ALA A 353 -5.83 -12.37 16.74
C ALA A 353 -5.42 -13.36 15.67
N SER A 354 -4.40 -14.14 15.94
CA SER A 354 -3.97 -15.20 15.04
C SER A 354 -3.66 -16.48 15.79
N GLY A 355 -3.87 -17.61 15.12
CA GLY A 355 -3.49 -18.93 15.61
C GLY A 355 -3.06 -19.82 14.46
N ALA A 356 -2.05 -20.65 14.71
CA ALA A 356 -1.61 -21.65 13.75
C ALA A 356 -1.24 -22.96 14.46
N ILE A 357 -1.55 -24.06 13.79
CA ILE A 357 -1.16 -25.43 14.19
C ILE A 357 -0.35 -26.02 13.05
N HIS A 358 0.82 -26.52 13.37
CA HIS A 358 1.77 -27.12 12.48
C HIS A 358 1.96 -28.60 12.84
N VAL A 359 1.81 -29.52 11.90
CA VAL A 359 1.94 -30.96 12.11
C VAL A 359 2.97 -31.51 11.16
N ARG A 360 4.03 -32.11 11.68
CA ARG A 360 5.01 -32.87 10.90
C ARG A 360 4.48 -34.26 10.60
N LEU A 361 4.40 -34.61 9.31
CA LEU A 361 3.87 -35.90 8.89
C LEU A 361 4.90 -37.05 9.03
N ARG A 362 6.18 -36.67 9.12
CA ARG A 362 7.33 -37.60 9.31
C ARG A 362 8.30 -37.02 10.33
N PRO A 363 7.96 -37.01 11.61
CA PRO A 363 8.74 -36.37 12.66
C PRO A 363 10.13 -36.96 12.84
N GLU A 364 10.39 -38.17 12.38
CA GLU A 364 11.71 -38.80 12.37
C GLU A 364 12.70 -38.15 11.38
N LYS A 365 12.17 -37.37 10.41
CA LYS A 365 12.97 -36.65 9.40
C LYS A 365 12.63 -35.16 9.45
N GLU A 366 12.91 -34.50 10.55
CA GLU A 366 12.44 -33.14 10.88
C GLU A 366 12.42 -32.14 9.72
N LEU A 367 13.59 -31.93 9.06
CA LEU A 367 13.73 -30.94 7.99
C LEU A 367 13.25 -31.44 6.62
N GLU A 368 13.12 -32.75 6.45
CA GLU A 368 12.56 -33.35 5.23
C GLU A 368 11.07 -33.71 5.37
N SER A 369 10.51 -33.52 6.56
CA SER A 369 9.11 -33.85 6.83
C SER A 369 8.18 -32.93 6.05
N PRO A 370 7.21 -33.46 5.31
CA PRO A 370 6.08 -32.66 4.92
C PRO A 370 5.35 -32.14 6.16
N GLU A 371 4.91 -30.91 6.09
CA GLU A 371 4.25 -30.20 7.18
C GLU A 371 2.83 -29.81 6.75
N LEU A 372 1.85 -30.13 7.59
CA LEU A 372 0.47 -29.66 7.44
C LEU A 372 0.25 -28.47 8.36
N ILE A 373 -0.21 -27.35 7.82
CA ILE A 373 -0.45 -26.10 8.56
C ILE A 373 -1.91 -25.73 8.44
N LEU A 374 -2.53 -25.49 9.60
CA LEU A 374 -3.83 -24.86 9.74
C LEU A 374 -3.61 -23.51 10.41
N ALA A 375 -4.06 -22.43 9.80
CA ALA A 375 -3.89 -21.09 10.36
C ALA A 375 -5.15 -20.26 10.17
N THR A 376 -5.44 -19.42 11.15
CA THR A 376 -6.53 -18.44 11.14
C THR A 376 -6.02 -17.10 11.62
N ASN A 377 -6.34 -16.03 10.88
CA ASN A 377 -6.10 -14.65 11.26
C ASN A 377 -7.44 -13.91 11.29
N VAL A 378 -7.66 -13.12 12.33
CA VAL A 378 -8.84 -12.29 12.51
C VAL A 378 -8.38 -10.88 12.83
N GLY A 379 -8.99 -9.90 12.19
CA GLY A 379 -8.76 -8.48 12.46
C GLY A 379 -10.07 -7.73 12.49
N THR A 380 -10.19 -6.78 13.40
CA THR A 380 -11.31 -5.85 13.45
C THR A 380 -10.82 -4.48 13.90
N GLY A 381 -11.51 -3.43 13.50
CA GLY A 381 -11.10 -2.11 13.92
C GLY A 381 -11.87 -0.96 13.31
N THR A 382 -11.44 0.21 13.70
CA THR A 382 -12.03 1.50 13.35
C THR A 382 -10.90 2.46 13.04
N THR A 383 -10.96 3.14 11.89
CA THR A 383 -9.94 4.10 11.43
C THR A 383 -10.52 5.03 10.36
N VAL A 384 -9.74 5.99 9.90
CA VAL A 384 -10.06 6.80 8.71
C VAL A 384 -9.28 6.26 7.53
N TYR A 385 -9.94 6.10 6.41
CA TYR A 385 -9.35 5.74 5.13
C TYR A 385 -9.61 6.83 4.10
N GLN A 386 -8.64 7.14 3.27
CA GLN A 386 -8.79 8.06 2.15
C GLN A 386 -8.79 7.29 0.84
N GLY A 387 -9.90 7.32 0.14
CA GLY A 387 -10.05 6.87 -1.24
C GLY A 387 -10.36 8.07 -2.12
N ASP A 388 -11.48 8.04 -2.83
CA ASP A 388 -12.01 9.20 -3.57
C ASP A 388 -12.53 10.27 -2.59
N ASN A 389 -13.21 9.83 -1.53
CA ASN A 389 -13.54 10.63 -0.35
C ASN A 389 -12.69 10.17 0.85
N ARG A 390 -12.86 10.82 1.98
CA ARG A 390 -12.37 10.32 3.26
C ARG A 390 -13.49 9.54 3.93
N PHE A 391 -13.24 8.26 4.15
CA PHE A 391 -14.22 7.31 4.67
C PHE A 391 -13.96 7.00 6.13
N ARG A 392 -15.02 6.89 6.92
CA ARG A 392 -14.98 6.37 8.26
C ARG A 392 -15.15 4.85 8.21
N LEU A 393 -14.06 4.11 8.32
CA LEU A 393 -14.12 2.67 8.52
C LEU A 393 -14.42 2.41 10.00
N LYS A 394 -15.55 1.78 10.32
CA LYS A 394 -15.99 1.57 11.68
C LYS A 394 -16.42 0.13 11.90
N ASP A 395 -15.81 -0.51 12.90
CA ASP A 395 -16.09 -1.90 13.29
C ASP A 395 -15.91 -2.89 12.11
N ILE A 396 -14.99 -2.58 11.18
CA ILE A 396 -14.72 -3.49 10.07
C ILE A 396 -14.15 -4.80 10.60
N PHE A 397 -14.48 -5.89 9.92
CA PHE A 397 -14.06 -7.23 10.32
C PHE A 397 -13.48 -8.00 9.14
N PHE A 398 -12.36 -8.70 9.40
CA PHE A 398 -11.71 -9.58 8.43
C PHE A 398 -11.34 -10.90 9.06
N MET A 399 -11.47 -11.97 8.28
CA MET A 399 -11.08 -13.31 8.67
C MET A 399 -10.41 -14.03 7.52
N GLN A 400 -9.21 -14.55 7.77
CA GLN A 400 -8.47 -15.39 6.83
C GLN A 400 -8.27 -16.78 7.43
N ASN A 401 -8.54 -17.81 6.63
CA ASN A 401 -8.29 -19.21 7.02
C ASN A 401 -7.39 -19.85 5.96
N ARG A 402 -6.33 -20.53 6.39
CA ARG A 402 -5.34 -21.18 5.54
C ARG A 402 -5.18 -22.65 5.90
N LEU A 403 -5.20 -23.50 4.89
CA LEU A 403 -4.74 -24.87 4.93
C LEU A 403 -3.56 -25.00 3.98
N GLU A 404 -2.43 -25.48 4.46
CA GLU A 404 -1.24 -25.64 3.65
C GLU A 404 -0.55 -26.98 3.94
N LEU A 405 -0.21 -27.68 2.89
CA LEU A 405 0.71 -28.82 2.92
C LEU A 405 1.99 -28.38 2.23
N ARG A 406 3.11 -28.35 2.95
CA ARG A 406 4.40 -27.95 2.39
C ARG A 406 5.52 -28.89 2.77
N LYS A 407 6.52 -28.95 1.93
CA LYS A 407 7.84 -29.48 2.24
C LYS A 407 8.87 -28.47 1.76
N THR A 408 9.68 -27.99 2.67
CA THR A 408 10.70 -26.96 2.41
C THR A 408 11.56 -27.35 1.21
N ASP A 409 11.82 -26.41 0.30
CA ASP A 409 12.60 -26.55 -0.94
C ASP A 409 12.10 -27.65 -1.91
N ASP A 410 10.89 -28.15 -1.73
CA ASP A 410 10.32 -29.21 -2.57
C ASP A 410 8.96 -28.81 -3.18
N PHE A 411 7.92 -28.69 -2.36
CA PHE A 411 6.60 -28.30 -2.83
C PHE A 411 5.75 -27.63 -1.76
N PHE A 412 4.73 -26.93 -2.21
CA PHE A 412 3.60 -26.57 -1.35
C PHE A 412 2.27 -26.66 -2.14
N VAL A 413 1.21 -26.91 -1.39
CA VAL A 413 -0.18 -26.76 -1.82
C VAL A 413 -0.88 -25.97 -0.72
N ARG A 414 -1.42 -24.83 -1.07
CA ARG A 414 -2.07 -23.91 -0.14
C ARG A 414 -3.47 -23.57 -0.62
N ILE A 415 -4.43 -23.62 0.29
CA ILE A 415 -5.80 -23.18 0.07
C ILE A 415 -6.13 -22.19 1.16
N TYR A 416 -6.71 -21.07 0.78
CA TYR A 416 -7.14 -20.09 1.78
C TYR A 416 -8.41 -19.35 1.37
N THR A 417 -9.05 -18.77 2.36
CA THR A 417 -10.21 -17.89 2.19
C THR A 417 -10.00 -16.60 2.97
N THR A 418 -10.39 -15.49 2.38
CA THR A 418 -10.49 -14.19 3.06
C THR A 418 -11.94 -13.74 3.00
N ARG A 419 -12.49 -13.28 4.13
CA ARG A 419 -13.84 -12.71 4.25
C ARG A 419 -13.75 -11.37 4.93
N GLU A 420 -14.57 -10.44 4.48
CA GLU A 420 -14.70 -9.12 5.08
C GLU A 420 -16.14 -8.80 5.45
N ASP A 421 -16.27 -7.85 6.38
CA ASP A 421 -17.52 -7.17 6.73
C ASP A 421 -17.19 -5.69 6.94
N ALA A 422 -17.82 -4.80 6.18
CA ALA A 422 -17.63 -3.36 6.30
C ALA A 422 -18.14 -2.77 7.62
N GLY A 423 -18.88 -3.55 8.42
CA GLY A 423 -19.38 -3.13 9.72
C GLY A 423 -20.34 -1.94 9.64
N ASN A 424 -19.99 -0.89 10.38
CA ASN A 424 -20.73 0.38 10.46
C ASN A 424 -20.02 1.52 9.71
N SER A 425 -19.21 1.19 8.71
CA SER A 425 -18.47 2.17 7.91
C SER A 425 -19.40 3.06 7.08
N TYR A 426 -19.08 4.34 6.98
CA TYR A 426 -19.90 5.32 6.24
C TYR A 426 -19.02 6.36 5.53
N ASP A 427 -19.64 7.12 4.62
CA ASP A 427 -19.03 8.24 3.90
C ASP A 427 -19.37 9.57 4.60
N PRO A 428 -18.43 10.24 5.30
CA PRO A 428 -18.66 11.55 5.94
C PRO A 428 -18.98 12.66 4.94
N TYR A 429 -18.40 12.63 3.74
CA TYR A 429 -18.63 13.60 2.70
C TYR A 429 -20.10 13.49 2.22
N ALA A 430 -20.53 12.31 1.79
CA ALA A 430 -21.91 12.07 1.40
C ALA A 430 -22.89 12.31 2.57
N THR A 431 -22.49 12.05 3.83
CA THR A 431 -23.29 12.34 5.01
C THR A 431 -23.54 13.85 5.15
N SER A 432 -22.53 14.67 4.92
CA SER A 432 -22.67 16.13 4.94
C SER A 432 -23.65 16.64 3.90
N LEU A 433 -23.56 16.14 2.66
CA LEU A 433 -24.53 16.48 1.61
C LEU A 433 -25.96 16.08 1.98
N ARG A 434 -26.16 14.87 2.53
CA ARG A 434 -27.48 14.40 2.97
C ARG A 434 -28.05 15.22 4.12
N LEU A 435 -27.21 15.63 5.08
CA LEU A 435 -27.62 16.52 6.18
C LEU A 435 -28.07 17.89 5.67
N LEU A 436 -27.35 18.44 4.70
CA LEU A 436 -27.69 19.73 4.09
C LEU A 436 -28.97 19.61 3.27
N GLU A 437 -29.11 18.59 2.45
CA GLU A 437 -30.32 18.36 1.65
C GLU A 437 -31.56 18.16 2.51
N GLU A 438 -31.43 17.48 3.65
CA GLU A 438 -32.52 17.28 4.60
C GLU A 438 -32.91 18.56 5.34
N ALA A 439 -31.92 19.39 5.71
CA ALA A 439 -32.22 20.67 6.34
C ALA A 439 -32.96 21.62 5.36
N ARG A 440 -32.44 21.72 4.16
CA ARG A 440 -33.03 22.45 3.02
C ARG A 440 -32.27 22.05 1.76
N SER A 441 -32.98 21.79 0.67
CA SER A 441 -32.33 21.47 -0.59
C SER A 441 -31.37 22.60 -1.02
N ASP A 442 -30.33 22.27 -1.81
CA ASP A 442 -29.37 23.26 -2.28
C ASP A 442 -30.04 24.35 -3.08
N GLU A 443 -30.96 23.97 -3.95
CA GLU A 443 -31.73 24.92 -4.77
C GLU A 443 -32.57 25.88 -3.91
N ASP A 444 -33.28 25.36 -2.90
CA ASP A 444 -34.12 26.19 -2.04
C ASP A 444 -33.25 27.03 -1.07
N TRP A 445 -32.10 26.53 -0.64
CA TRP A 445 -31.15 27.31 0.17
C TRP A 445 -30.66 28.52 -0.62
N ALA A 446 -30.23 28.31 -1.88
CA ALA A 446 -29.76 29.38 -2.77
C ALA A 446 -30.86 30.43 -3.06
N LYS A 447 -32.11 29.97 -3.35
CA LYS A 447 -33.24 30.90 -3.55
C LYS A 447 -33.51 31.78 -2.33
N VAL A 448 -33.46 31.22 -1.14
CA VAL A 448 -33.64 31.97 0.11
C VAL A 448 -32.50 32.95 0.34
N TYR A 449 -31.26 32.51 0.06
CA TYR A 449 -30.07 33.36 0.17
C TYR A 449 -30.17 34.58 -0.76
N ILE A 450 -30.47 34.35 -2.04
CA ILE A 450 -30.65 35.39 -3.06
C ILE A 450 -31.76 36.35 -2.62
N ARG A 451 -32.89 35.83 -2.13
CA ARG A 451 -33.99 36.70 -1.69
C ARG A 451 -33.63 37.57 -0.51
N TYR A 452 -32.96 37.04 0.52
CA TYR A 452 -32.48 37.86 1.63
C TYR A 452 -31.46 38.93 1.17
N TRP A 453 -30.62 38.60 0.19
CA TRP A 453 -29.68 39.53 -0.40
C TRP A 453 -30.45 40.70 -1.10
N GLN A 454 -31.32 40.35 -1.99
CA GLN A 454 -32.11 41.36 -2.74
C GLN A 454 -32.95 42.25 -1.82
N ASP A 455 -33.63 41.67 -0.85
CA ASP A 455 -34.55 42.42 0.00
C ASP A 455 -33.84 43.27 1.10
N SER A 456 -32.63 42.90 1.49
CA SER A 456 -31.97 43.53 2.63
C SER A 456 -30.63 44.18 2.31
N ILE A 457 -29.95 43.75 1.24
CA ILE A 457 -28.59 44.18 0.90
C ILE A 457 -28.54 45.06 -0.36
N ASP A 458 -29.38 44.77 -1.36
CA ASP A 458 -29.33 45.48 -2.66
C ASP A 458 -29.39 47.02 -2.53
N ASP A 459 -30.25 47.53 -1.64
CA ASP A 459 -30.30 48.98 -1.38
C ASP A 459 -28.98 49.49 -0.77
N ARG A 460 -28.30 48.70 0.01
CA ARG A 460 -27.00 49.07 0.63
C ARG A 460 -25.87 49.11 -0.40
N ILE A 461 -25.91 48.20 -1.39
CA ILE A 461 -24.97 48.16 -2.52
C ILE A 461 -24.99 49.53 -3.23
N SER A 462 -26.16 50.05 -3.50
CA SER A 462 -26.31 51.39 -4.16
C SER A 462 -25.66 52.53 -3.39
N SER A 463 -25.48 52.39 -2.06
CA SER A 463 -24.85 53.37 -1.21
C SER A 463 -23.31 53.34 -1.24
N LEU A 464 -22.69 52.28 -1.74
CA LEU A 464 -21.24 52.13 -1.83
C LEU A 464 -20.59 52.98 -2.95
N GLY A 465 -21.36 53.45 -3.91
CA GLY A 465 -20.87 54.20 -5.06
C GLY A 465 -20.02 53.39 -6.03
N GLY A 466 -19.88 53.90 -7.22
CA GLY A 466 -19.02 53.30 -8.27
C GLY A 466 -19.46 51.96 -8.80
N TYR A 467 -20.69 51.51 -8.48
CA TYR A 467 -21.20 50.26 -9.04
C TYR A 467 -21.27 50.36 -10.58
N PRO A 468 -20.70 49.41 -11.30
CA PRO A 468 -20.62 49.44 -12.76
C PRO A 468 -22.01 49.52 -13.40
N GLY A 469 -22.19 50.43 -14.34
CA GLY A 469 -23.40 50.48 -15.15
C GLY A 469 -23.38 49.47 -16.28
N LEU A 470 -24.48 49.42 -17.00
CA LEU A 470 -24.57 48.64 -18.23
C LEU A 470 -23.60 49.23 -19.27
N VAL A 471 -22.56 48.56 -19.62
CA VAL A 471 -21.59 48.91 -20.67
C VAL A 471 -21.63 47.80 -21.77
N PRO A 472 -21.31 48.14 -23.02
CA PRO A 472 -21.26 47.12 -24.06
C PRO A 472 -20.26 46.03 -23.73
N ASN A 473 -20.72 44.79 -23.79
CA ASN A 473 -19.81 43.64 -23.71
C ASN A 473 -18.90 43.69 -24.95
N PRO A 474 -17.55 43.68 -24.77
CA PRO A 474 -16.62 43.75 -25.92
C PRO A 474 -16.84 42.59 -26.89
N ASP A 475 -17.32 41.44 -26.43
CA ASP A 475 -17.57 40.27 -27.25
C ASP A 475 -18.95 40.25 -27.88
N TRP A 476 -19.78 41.23 -27.59
CA TRP A 476 -21.12 41.28 -28.20
C TRP A 476 -21.04 41.86 -29.64
N ASN A 477 -21.39 41.01 -30.58
CA ASN A 477 -21.36 41.30 -32.01
C ASN A 477 -22.52 42.16 -32.53
N GLY A 478 -23.42 42.63 -31.67
CA GLY A 478 -24.61 43.37 -32.00
C GLY A 478 -25.83 42.49 -32.37
N ASP A 479 -25.74 41.17 -32.17
CA ASP A 479 -26.86 40.25 -32.40
C ASP A 479 -27.79 40.20 -31.18
N PRO A 480 -29.04 40.67 -31.28
CA PRO A 480 -29.99 40.65 -30.18
C PRO A 480 -30.48 39.23 -29.80
N THR A 481 -30.16 38.22 -30.61
CA THR A 481 -30.46 36.81 -30.28
C THR A 481 -29.35 36.12 -29.55
N SER A 482 -28.17 36.74 -29.47
CA SER A 482 -27.07 36.26 -28.64
C SER A 482 -27.46 36.31 -27.17
N PRO A 483 -27.18 35.28 -26.37
CA PRO A 483 -27.35 35.34 -24.91
C PRO A 483 -26.55 36.46 -24.27
N PHE A 484 -25.52 36.99 -24.94
CA PHE A 484 -24.69 38.13 -24.53
C PHE A 484 -25.16 39.48 -25.07
N TRP A 485 -26.41 39.60 -25.50
CA TRP A 485 -26.94 40.85 -26.04
C TRP A 485 -27.01 41.99 -24.99
N LEU A 486 -27.01 41.63 -23.69
CA LEU A 486 -26.97 42.63 -22.63
C LEU A 486 -25.51 43.09 -22.43
N PRO A 487 -25.21 44.32 -22.71
CA PRO A 487 -23.89 44.91 -22.50
C PRO A 487 -23.59 44.99 -21.01
N TYR A 488 -22.46 44.37 -20.57
CA TYR A 488 -21.97 44.41 -19.22
C TYR A 488 -20.44 44.28 -19.20
N ASP A 489 -19.79 45.07 -18.34
CA ASP A 489 -18.35 45.04 -18.16
C ASP A 489 -18.00 44.20 -16.90
N TYR A 490 -17.68 42.95 -17.12
CA TYR A 490 -17.32 42.01 -16.05
C TYR A 490 -16.02 42.40 -15.35
N ASP A 491 -15.06 42.97 -16.05
CA ASP A 491 -13.78 43.38 -15.43
C ASP A 491 -14.03 44.55 -14.45
N ALA A 492 -14.80 45.56 -14.84
CA ALA A 492 -15.20 46.65 -13.97
C ALA A 492 -16.05 46.17 -12.77
N TYR A 493 -16.87 45.12 -12.97
CA TYR A 493 -17.63 44.54 -11.88
C TYR A 493 -16.73 43.77 -10.89
N ASN A 494 -15.83 42.97 -11.36
CA ASN A 494 -14.87 42.23 -10.52
C ASN A 494 -13.95 43.18 -9.75
N ASP A 495 -13.46 44.24 -10.40
CA ASP A 495 -12.72 45.31 -9.74
C ASP A 495 -13.54 45.99 -8.64
N TRP A 496 -14.80 46.27 -8.88
CA TRP A 496 -15.70 46.85 -7.89
C TRP A 496 -15.94 45.88 -6.70
N LEU A 497 -16.15 44.60 -6.95
CA LEU A 497 -16.24 43.58 -5.90
C LEU A 497 -14.97 43.55 -5.05
N ALA A 498 -13.80 43.57 -5.67
CA ALA A 498 -12.50 43.58 -4.97
C ALA A 498 -12.32 44.82 -4.07
N VAL A 499 -12.70 46.01 -4.56
CA VAL A 499 -12.62 47.25 -3.78
C VAL A 499 -13.55 47.24 -2.54
N HIS A 500 -14.71 46.61 -2.65
CA HIS A 500 -15.71 46.58 -1.59
C HIS A 500 -15.74 45.27 -0.78
N ASN A 501 -14.75 44.41 -0.96
CA ASN A 501 -14.67 43.06 -0.39
C ASN A 501 -15.02 43.00 1.11
N ASP A 502 -14.47 43.90 1.95
CA ASP A 502 -14.73 43.89 3.40
C ASP A 502 -16.21 44.13 3.77
N SER A 503 -16.91 44.97 2.99
CA SER A 503 -18.33 45.25 3.20
C SER A 503 -19.20 44.06 2.70
N LEU A 504 -18.87 43.53 1.54
CA LEU A 504 -19.54 42.38 0.94
C LEU A 504 -19.40 41.15 1.83
N SER A 505 -18.21 40.84 2.30
CA SER A 505 -17.95 39.69 3.19
C SER A 505 -18.78 39.75 4.48
N ARG A 506 -18.92 40.93 5.07
CA ARG A 506 -19.79 41.14 6.24
C ARG A 506 -21.26 40.89 5.91
N TRP A 507 -21.74 41.35 4.76
CA TRP A 507 -23.12 41.15 4.35
C TRP A 507 -23.39 39.73 3.97
N HIS A 508 -22.49 39.06 3.28
CA HIS A 508 -22.58 37.65 3.01
C HIS A 508 -22.69 36.80 4.30
N SER A 509 -21.88 37.12 5.32
CA SER A 509 -21.96 36.45 6.61
C SER A 509 -23.33 36.64 7.31
N VAL A 510 -23.93 37.81 7.19
CA VAL A 510 -25.27 38.08 7.76
C VAL A 510 -26.36 37.33 7.00
N VAL A 511 -26.34 37.37 5.68
CA VAL A 511 -27.31 36.65 4.83
C VAL A 511 -27.20 35.13 5.01
N GLU A 512 -25.98 34.62 5.08
CA GLU A 512 -25.70 33.22 5.40
C GLU A 512 -26.32 32.82 6.74
N GLN A 513 -26.09 33.60 7.80
CA GLN A 513 -26.66 33.34 9.10
C GLN A 513 -28.20 33.29 9.06
N TRP A 514 -28.85 34.25 8.39
CA TRP A 514 -30.32 34.25 8.23
C TRP A 514 -30.78 32.99 7.46
N THR A 515 -30.12 32.64 6.38
CA THR A 515 -30.49 31.50 5.53
C THR A 515 -30.35 30.18 6.32
N ASN A 516 -29.30 30.06 7.14
CA ASN A 516 -29.02 28.86 7.93
C ASN A 516 -29.97 28.71 9.13
N THR A 517 -30.32 29.83 9.79
CA THR A 517 -31.11 29.80 11.03
C THR A 517 -32.61 30.05 10.81
N GLY A 518 -33.01 30.54 9.65
CA GLY A 518 -34.39 30.95 9.37
C GLY A 518 -34.83 32.16 10.20
N THR A 519 -33.93 33.10 10.49
CA THR A 519 -34.23 34.29 11.37
C THR A 519 -34.21 35.60 10.62
N GLY A 520 -34.33 35.59 9.29
CA GLY A 520 -34.27 36.79 8.48
C GLY A 520 -35.52 37.64 8.51
N GLY A 521 -36.59 37.18 9.13
CA GLY A 521 -37.84 37.93 9.33
C GLY A 521 -38.92 37.71 8.28
N TYR A 522 -38.79 36.67 7.46
CA TYR A 522 -39.77 36.26 6.46
C TYR A 522 -40.42 34.94 6.87
N THR A 523 -41.62 34.95 7.35
CA THR A 523 -42.31 33.79 7.95
C THR A 523 -42.49 32.61 6.97
N ASP A 524 -42.46 32.82 5.67
CA ASP A 524 -42.51 31.79 4.62
C ASP A 524 -41.13 31.17 4.34
N LEU A 525 -40.06 31.82 4.76
CA LEU A 525 -38.64 31.36 4.58
C LEU A 525 -37.95 31.02 5.89
N ASP A 526 -38.58 31.28 7.03
CA ASP A 526 -38.00 31.08 8.37
C ASP A 526 -38.04 29.61 8.80
N THR A 527 -37.41 28.74 7.97
CA THR A 527 -37.11 27.35 8.29
C THR A 527 -35.60 27.15 8.39
N VAL A 528 -35.20 26.22 9.20
CA VAL A 528 -33.77 25.91 9.39
C VAL A 528 -33.15 25.43 8.09
N GLY A 529 -32.10 26.08 7.64
CA GLY A 529 -31.35 25.72 6.43
C GLY A 529 -30.04 24.99 6.69
N TYR A 530 -29.69 24.79 7.97
CA TYR A 530 -28.45 24.13 8.39
C TYR A 530 -28.63 23.55 9.80
N TYR A 531 -28.34 22.27 10.00
CA TYR A 531 -28.35 21.63 11.31
C TYR A 531 -27.01 21.87 12.02
N ASN A 532 -27.01 22.62 13.11
CA ASN A 532 -25.79 22.91 13.84
C ASN A 532 -25.17 21.64 14.45
N PRO A 533 -23.86 21.38 14.26
CA PRO A 533 -23.17 20.25 14.86
C PRO A 533 -23.41 20.15 16.37
N GLY A 534 -23.78 18.96 16.85
CA GLY A 534 -24.07 18.70 18.27
C GLY A 534 -25.50 19.06 18.71
N SER A 535 -26.35 19.70 17.87
CA SER A 535 -27.76 19.88 18.14
C SER A 535 -28.51 18.53 18.09
N GLU A 536 -29.73 18.50 18.70
CA GLU A 536 -30.58 17.31 18.68
C GLU A 536 -30.94 16.92 17.23
N GLN A 537 -31.36 17.91 16.42
CA GLN A 537 -31.68 17.73 15.00
C GLN A 537 -30.51 17.16 14.20
N PHE A 538 -29.30 17.71 14.40
CA PHE A 538 -28.10 17.20 13.76
C PHE A 538 -27.84 15.74 14.16
N ASN A 539 -27.88 15.43 15.47
CA ASN A 539 -27.57 14.09 15.98
C ASN A 539 -28.60 13.04 15.49
N GLU A 540 -29.87 13.38 15.46
CA GLU A 540 -30.93 12.50 14.97
C GLU A 540 -30.76 12.22 13.47
N ALA A 541 -30.60 13.26 12.66
CA ALA A 541 -30.37 13.14 11.22
C ALA A 541 -29.07 12.38 10.91
N PHE A 542 -27.97 12.75 11.58
CA PHE A 542 -26.67 12.10 11.40
C PHE A 542 -26.74 10.59 11.71
N ASN A 543 -27.30 10.22 12.85
CA ASN A 543 -27.41 8.81 13.23
C ASN A 543 -28.30 8.01 12.30
N ARG A 544 -29.36 8.61 11.81
CA ARG A 544 -30.26 7.99 10.83
C ARG A 544 -29.55 7.81 9.49
N ILE A 545 -28.97 8.86 8.93
CA ILE A 545 -28.29 8.84 7.63
C ILE A 545 -27.15 7.82 7.63
N THR A 546 -26.31 7.80 8.67
CA THR A 546 -25.17 6.88 8.78
C THR A 546 -25.57 5.45 9.15
N SER A 547 -26.81 5.19 9.56
CA SER A 547 -27.31 3.82 9.79
C SER A 547 -27.95 3.19 8.55
N LEU A 548 -28.45 3.98 7.63
CA LEU A 548 -29.05 3.53 6.38
C LEU A 548 -27.97 3.28 5.32
N LYS A 549 -28.19 2.28 4.46
CA LYS A 549 -27.25 1.92 3.39
C LYS A 549 -27.15 3.00 2.32
N ASN A 550 -25.94 3.13 1.75
CA ASN A 550 -25.67 3.98 0.59
C ASN A 550 -26.13 3.28 -0.70
N ASN A 551 -27.44 3.10 -0.85
CA ASN A 551 -28.06 2.58 -2.06
C ASN A 551 -29.37 3.32 -2.34
N GLU A 552 -29.91 3.17 -3.53
CA GLU A 552 -31.15 3.85 -3.95
C GLU A 552 -32.36 3.50 -3.06
N GLY A 553 -32.40 2.32 -2.47
CA GLY A 553 -33.51 1.85 -1.65
C GLY A 553 -33.58 2.48 -0.27
N GLU A 554 -32.44 2.78 0.35
CA GLU A 554 -32.37 3.32 1.70
C GLU A 554 -31.94 4.79 1.75
N GLY A 555 -31.11 5.24 0.80
CA GLY A 555 -30.70 6.64 0.68
C GLY A 555 -29.79 7.15 1.80
N GLY A 556 -29.11 6.26 2.53
CA GLY A 556 -28.14 6.61 3.56
C GLY A 556 -26.72 6.71 3.03
N THR A 557 -25.74 6.57 3.95
CA THR A 557 -24.31 6.67 3.62
C THR A 557 -23.48 5.51 4.15
N ARG A 558 -24.10 4.52 4.80
CA ARG A 558 -23.44 3.34 5.33
C ARG A 558 -23.08 2.37 4.20
N PHE A 559 -21.83 1.88 4.22
CA PHE A 559 -21.41 0.79 3.36
C PHE A 559 -21.89 -0.57 3.89
N TYR A 560 -22.30 -1.42 2.98
CA TYR A 560 -22.49 -2.83 3.21
C TYR A 560 -21.52 -3.57 2.30
N ASP A 561 -20.60 -4.36 2.88
CA ASP A 561 -19.73 -5.23 2.12
C ASP A 561 -19.45 -6.51 2.93
N LYS A 562 -19.80 -7.65 2.36
CA LYS A 562 -19.55 -9.00 2.89
C LYS A 562 -18.90 -9.88 1.83
N SER A 563 -17.92 -9.31 1.16
CA SER A 563 -17.20 -9.96 0.07
C SER A 563 -16.29 -11.08 0.56
N SER A 564 -15.98 -12.02 -0.33
CA SER A 564 -15.10 -13.14 -0.03
C SER A 564 -14.17 -13.45 -1.19
N LEU A 565 -12.95 -13.90 -0.84
CA LEU A 565 -11.94 -14.43 -1.74
C LEU A 565 -11.66 -15.89 -1.38
N TYR A 566 -11.63 -16.76 -2.38
CA TYR A 566 -11.20 -18.15 -2.31
C TYR A 566 -9.99 -18.34 -3.22
N HIS A 567 -8.90 -18.91 -2.71
CA HIS A 567 -7.68 -19.10 -3.48
C HIS A 567 -7.06 -20.46 -3.20
N ALA A 568 -6.60 -21.13 -4.25
CA ALA A 568 -5.75 -22.30 -4.17
C ALA A 568 -4.49 -22.07 -5.01
N HIS A 569 -3.33 -22.44 -4.46
CA HIS A 569 -2.03 -22.28 -5.10
C HIS A 569 -1.14 -23.47 -4.77
N GLY A 570 -0.47 -24.02 -5.79
CA GLY A 570 0.51 -25.09 -5.63
C GLY A 570 1.75 -24.82 -6.48
N GLU A 571 2.90 -25.20 -5.93
CA GLU A 571 4.20 -25.17 -6.63
C GLU A 571 4.99 -26.45 -6.31
N LYS A 572 5.70 -26.96 -7.31
CA LYS A 572 6.66 -28.04 -7.17
C LYS A 572 7.98 -27.63 -7.77
N GLN A 573 9.07 -27.92 -7.04
CA GLN A 573 10.44 -27.73 -7.49
C GLN A 573 11.05 -29.06 -7.90
N PHE A 574 11.77 -29.05 -9.00
CA PHE A 574 12.44 -30.22 -9.55
C PHE A 574 13.93 -29.94 -9.69
N LEU A 575 14.75 -30.88 -9.29
CA LEU A 575 16.16 -30.94 -9.64
C LEU A 575 16.30 -31.71 -10.97
N VAL A 576 16.71 -31.05 -12.02
CA VAL A 576 16.81 -31.62 -13.37
C VAL A 576 18.27 -31.56 -13.81
N ASN A 577 18.78 -32.66 -14.38
CA ASN A 577 20.14 -32.68 -14.92
C ASN A 577 20.34 -31.55 -15.94
N GLY A 578 21.35 -30.72 -15.74
CA GLY A 578 21.65 -29.60 -16.60
C GLY A 578 20.98 -28.28 -16.18
N LEU A 579 20.08 -28.29 -15.18
CA LEU A 579 19.50 -27.12 -14.55
C LEU A 579 19.74 -27.20 -13.05
N ASN A 580 19.92 -26.07 -12.39
CA ASN A 580 20.02 -26.00 -10.93
C ASN A 580 18.66 -26.16 -10.29
N ARG A 581 17.61 -25.57 -10.91
CA ARG A 581 16.26 -25.60 -10.39
C ARG A 581 15.25 -25.43 -11.52
N LEU A 582 14.20 -26.22 -11.50
CA LEU A 582 12.98 -26.04 -12.31
C LEU A 582 11.79 -25.93 -11.36
N ARG A 583 11.01 -24.88 -11.46
CA ARG A 583 9.77 -24.68 -10.71
C ARG A 583 8.58 -24.71 -11.65
N ILE A 584 7.52 -25.36 -11.23
CA ILE A 584 6.23 -25.35 -11.93
C ILE A 584 5.16 -25.12 -10.90
N GLY A 585 4.28 -24.17 -11.17
CA GLY A 585 3.19 -23.86 -10.26
C GLY A 585 1.92 -23.43 -10.99
N ALA A 586 0.82 -23.47 -10.26
CA ALA A 586 -0.49 -23.04 -10.72
C ALA A 586 -1.32 -22.49 -9.57
N ASN A 587 -2.15 -21.52 -9.87
CA ASN A 587 -3.09 -20.98 -8.91
C ASN A 587 -4.45 -20.74 -9.54
N VAL A 588 -5.47 -20.74 -8.69
CA VAL A 588 -6.85 -20.39 -9.03
C VAL A 588 -7.43 -19.54 -7.91
N ARG A 589 -8.13 -18.47 -8.27
CA ARG A 589 -8.83 -17.63 -7.31
C ARG A 589 -10.24 -17.27 -7.80
N MET A 590 -11.12 -17.05 -6.85
CA MET A 590 -12.49 -16.64 -7.10
C MET A 590 -12.88 -15.54 -6.10
N TYR A 591 -13.31 -14.43 -6.64
CA TYR A 591 -13.91 -13.33 -5.88
C TYR A 591 -15.43 -13.43 -5.93
N THR A 592 -16.06 -13.17 -4.80
CA THR A 592 -17.50 -13.13 -4.65
C THR A 592 -17.87 -11.85 -3.92
N PRO A 593 -17.89 -10.69 -4.60
CA PRO A 593 -18.33 -9.44 -4.01
C PRO A 593 -19.80 -9.53 -3.57
N ASN A 594 -20.12 -8.84 -2.48
CA ASN A 594 -21.48 -8.79 -1.93
C ASN A 594 -21.67 -7.45 -1.21
N SER A 595 -22.05 -6.41 -1.96
CA SER A 595 -22.23 -5.05 -1.42
C SER A 595 -23.68 -4.59 -1.32
N ASP A 596 -24.63 -5.40 -1.78
CA ASP A 596 -26.06 -5.05 -1.80
C ASP A 596 -26.33 -3.68 -2.45
N GLY A 597 -25.57 -3.37 -3.50
CA GLY A 597 -25.67 -2.14 -4.26
C GLY A 597 -25.05 -0.91 -3.59
N THR A 598 -24.29 -1.06 -2.49
CA THR A 598 -23.63 0.08 -1.83
C THR A 598 -22.27 0.42 -2.42
N ILE A 599 -21.63 -0.51 -3.15
CA ILE A 599 -20.33 -0.34 -3.78
C ILE A 599 -20.37 -0.82 -5.24
N PHE A 600 -20.94 -2.01 -5.49
CA PHE A 600 -21.00 -2.62 -6.81
C PHE A 600 -22.43 -2.67 -7.33
N SER A 601 -22.55 -2.91 -8.63
CA SER A 601 -23.86 -3.12 -9.30
C SER A 601 -24.47 -4.50 -8.99
N ASP A 602 -24.36 -4.95 -7.73
CA ASP A 602 -24.82 -6.25 -7.21
C ASP A 602 -26.14 -6.14 -6.43
N THR A 603 -27.06 -5.37 -6.94
CA THR A 603 -28.41 -5.19 -6.38
C THR A 603 -29.21 -6.50 -6.31
N ALA A 604 -30.37 -6.48 -5.65
CA ALA A 604 -31.21 -7.65 -5.42
C ALA A 604 -31.41 -8.52 -6.67
N GLY A 605 -30.95 -9.76 -6.61
CA GLY A 605 -31.03 -10.74 -7.72
C GLY A 605 -29.80 -10.83 -8.61
N THR A 606 -28.87 -9.88 -8.55
CA THR A 606 -27.61 -9.86 -9.31
C THR A 606 -26.46 -10.33 -8.45
N ARG A 607 -25.78 -11.41 -8.85
CA ARG A 607 -24.57 -11.92 -8.15
C ARG A 607 -23.38 -11.80 -9.06
N ILE A 608 -22.39 -11.03 -8.61
CA ILE A 608 -21.10 -10.92 -9.27
C ILE A 608 -20.18 -12.06 -8.79
N ARG A 609 -19.47 -12.67 -9.73
CA ARG A 609 -18.37 -13.58 -9.47
C ARG A 609 -17.27 -13.24 -10.44
N ASN A 610 -16.02 -13.30 -9.98
CA ASN A 610 -14.87 -13.10 -10.85
C ASN A 610 -13.86 -14.23 -10.59
N PHE A 611 -13.57 -14.99 -11.63
CA PHE A 611 -12.71 -16.15 -11.59
C PHE A 611 -11.41 -15.90 -12.34
N GLU A 612 -10.30 -16.29 -11.73
CA GLU A 612 -8.96 -16.19 -12.32
C GLU A 612 -8.18 -17.48 -12.13
N PHE A 613 -7.35 -17.82 -13.12
CA PHE A 613 -6.36 -18.86 -12.97
C PHE A 613 -5.04 -18.46 -13.61
N GLY A 614 -3.94 -19.02 -13.12
CA GLY A 614 -2.60 -18.79 -13.66
C GLY A 614 -1.73 -20.04 -13.55
N MET A 615 -0.82 -20.18 -14.50
CA MET A 615 0.20 -21.23 -14.50
C MET A 615 1.55 -20.63 -14.82
N TYR A 616 2.61 -21.15 -14.20
CA TYR A 616 3.96 -20.69 -14.45
C TYR A 616 4.98 -21.81 -14.43
N ALA A 617 6.07 -21.59 -15.17
CA ALA A 617 7.26 -22.43 -15.13
C ALA A 617 8.50 -21.54 -15.13
N GLY A 618 9.46 -21.84 -14.28
CA GLY A 618 10.71 -21.07 -14.15
C GLY A 618 11.90 -22.02 -14.00
N ALA A 619 12.98 -21.68 -14.71
CA ALA A 619 14.23 -22.44 -14.68
C ALA A 619 15.39 -21.53 -14.25
N GLU A 620 16.32 -22.10 -13.50
CA GLU A 620 17.56 -21.47 -13.07
C GLU A 620 18.75 -22.37 -13.44
N LYS A 621 19.81 -21.75 -13.98
CA LYS A 621 21.05 -22.43 -14.29
C LYS A 621 22.26 -21.57 -13.95
N LYS A 622 23.24 -22.19 -13.34
CA LYS A 622 24.54 -21.62 -13.07
C LYS A 622 25.55 -22.02 -14.16
N PHE A 623 26.36 -21.06 -14.58
CA PHE A 623 27.39 -21.21 -15.63
C PHE A 623 28.73 -20.69 -15.11
N ILE A 624 29.83 -21.07 -15.80
CA ILE A 624 31.18 -20.53 -15.57
C ILE A 624 31.59 -20.70 -14.09
N GLU A 625 31.60 -21.95 -13.60
CA GLU A 625 31.99 -22.26 -12.23
C GLU A 625 31.22 -21.42 -11.17
N ASP A 626 29.88 -21.33 -11.33
CA ASP A 626 28.95 -20.57 -10.49
C ASP A 626 29.15 -19.03 -10.50
N LYS A 627 29.92 -18.50 -11.45
CA LYS A 627 30.09 -17.04 -11.59
C LYS A 627 28.91 -16.35 -12.26
N LEU A 628 28.15 -17.06 -13.10
CA LEU A 628 26.99 -16.54 -13.78
C LEU A 628 25.77 -17.37 -13.45
N THR A 629 24.76 -16.75 -12.85
CA THR A 629 23.44 -17.36 -12.64
C THR A 629 22.46 -16.73 -13.62
N ALA A 630 21.82 -17.56 -14.44
CA ALA A 630 20.75 -17.15 -15.34
C ALA A 630 19.43 -17.77 -14.90
N SER A 631 18.37 -16.99 -14.90
CA SER A 631 17.00 -17.49 -14.65
C SER A 631 16.04 -16.98 -15.71
N ALA A 632 15.04 -17.80 -16.02
CA ALA A 632 13.94 -17.43 -16.90
C ALA A 632 12.64 -18.03 -16.36
N THR A 633 11.58 -17.25 -16.39
CA THR A 633 10.23 -17.66 -15.95
C THR A 633 9.22 -17.18 -16.97
N MET A 634 8.25 -18.04 -17.26
CA MET A 634 7.08 -17.69 -18.07
C MET A 634 5.83 -17.98 -17.24
N ARG A 635 4.93 -17.03 -17.19
CA ARG A 635 3.62 -17.15 -16.58
C ARG A 635 2.52 -16.82 -17.57
N VAL A 636 1.41 -17.51 -17.46
CA VAL A 636 0.18 -17.29 -18.23
C VAL A 636 -0.96 -17.15 -17.27
N ASP A 637 -1.70 -16.07 -17.36
CA ASP A 637 -2.88 -15.78 -16.53
C ASP A 637 -4.12 -15.59 -17.39
N LYS A 638 -5.26 -15.96 -16.87
CA LYS A 638 -6.59 -15.76 -17.45
C LYS A 638 -7.56 -15.33 -16.39
N ASN A 639 -8.20 -14.18 -16.60
CA ASN A 639 -9.39 -13.77 -15.88
C ASN A 639 -10.63 -14.11 -16.73
N GLN A 640 -11.77 -14.39 -16.12
CA GLN A 640 -13.00 -14.76 -16.87
C GLN A 640 -13.43 -13.72 -17.90
N ASN A 641 -13.20 -12.43 -17.64
CA ASN A 641 -13.65 -11.30 -18.46
C ASN A 641 -12.59 -10.85 -19.49
N PHE A 642 -11.34 -11.26 -19.36
CA PHE A 642 -10.23 -10.78 -20.19
C PHE A 642 -9.50 -11.94 -20.85
N ASP A 643 -8.78 -11.65 -21.95
CA ASP A 643 -7.98 -12.62 -22.67
C ASP A 643 -6.76 -13.09 -21.88
N PHE A 644 -6.09 -14.15 -22.38
CA PHE A 644 -4.86 -14.66 -21.82
C PHE A 644 -3.76 -13.59 -21.85
N VAL A 645 -3.09 -13.41 -20.73
CA VAL A 645 -1.94 -12.52 -20.61
C VAL A 645 -0.69 -13.30 -20.24
N TYR A 646 0.42 -12.96 -20.88
CA TYR A 646 1.71 -13.61 -20.71
C TYR A 646 2.69 -12.69 -19.99
N SER A 647 3.31 -13.21 -18.93
CA SER A 647 4.28 -12.48 -18.12
C SER A 647 5.65 -13.16 -18.14
N PRO A 648 6.51 -12.87 -19.13
CA PRO A 648 7.89 -13.35 -19.15
C PRO A 648 8.77 -12.58 -18.17
N ALA A 649 9.74 -13.27 -17.56
CA ALA A 649 10.84 -12.68 -16.81
C ALA A 649 12.14 -13.42 -17.09
N ALA A 650 13.25 -12.71 -17.16
CA ALA A 650 14.58 -13.28 -17.30
C ALA A 650 15.60 -12.46 -16.51
N SER A 651 16.61 -13.11 -15.95
CA SER A 651 17.65 -12.40 -15.21
C SER A 651 19.01 -13.04 -15.37
N LEU A 652 20.04 -12.20 -15.22
CA LEU A 652 21.44 -12.57 -15.18
C LEU A 652 22.07 -11.94 -13.94
N VAL A 653 22.71 -12.75 -13.13
CA VAL A 653 23.53 -12.30 -12.00
C VAL A 653 24.95 -12.77 -12.22
N PHE A 654 25.86 -11.84 -12.33
CA PHE A 654 27.27 -12.12 -12.55
C PHE A 654 28.08 -11.77 -11.31
N ASN A 655 28.73 -12.77 -10.73
CA ASN A 655 29.70 -12.64 -9.64
C ASN A 655 31.06 -12.23 -10.22
N LEU A 656 31.32 -10.93 -10.24
CA LEU A 656 32.56 -10.34 -10.80
C LEU A 656 33.80 -10.77 -10.00
N LYS A 657 33.68 -10.77 -8.69
CA LYS A 657 34.67 -11.25 -7.70
C LYS A 657 33.95 -11.47 -6.36
N LYS A 658 34.60 -12.09 -5.40
CA LYS A 658 34.04 -12.35 -4.08
C LYS A 658 33.32 -11.10 -3.54
N ASN A 659 32.02 -11.22 -3.23
CA ASN A 659 31.15 -10.16 -2.70
C ASN A 659 30.86 -9.00 -3.66
N HIS A 660 31.02 -9.16 -4.98
CA HIS A 660 30.71 -8.14 -6.00
C HIS A 660 29.85 -8.72 -7.11
N TYR A 661 28.64 -8.25 -7.21
CA TYR A 661 27.61 -8.80 -8.13
C TYR A 661 27.09 -7.72 -9.05
N ALA A 662 27.17 -7.96 -10.36
CA ALA A 662 26.41 -7.20 -11.35
C ALA A 662 25.15 -7.99 -11.69
N ARG A 663 24.04 -7.30 -11.87
CA ARG A 663 22.76 -7.91 -12.17
C ARG A 663 22.07 -7.17 -13.29
N MET A 664 21.35 -7.92 -14.10
CA MET A 664 20.46 -7.42 -15.13
C MET A 664 19.20 -8.26 -15.13
N SER A 665 18.05 -7.63 -15.18
CA SER A 665 16.78 -8.32 -15.30
C SER A 665 15.86 -7.64 -16.29
N PHE A 666 15.07 -8.46 -16.95
CA PHE A 666 13.87 -8.10 -17.67
C PHE A 666 12.70 -8.77 -16.97
N SER A 667 11.69 -8.01 -16.63
CA SER A 667 10.48 -8.56 -16.00
C SER A 667 9.24 -7.90 -16.58
N SER A 668 8.18 -8.67 -16.68
CA SER A 668 6.87 -8.14 -16.98
C SER A 668 5.90 -8.46 -15.84
N ALA A 669 4.92 -7.59 -15.67
CA ALA A 669 3.83 -7.83 -14.76
C ALA A 669 2.50 -7.43 -15.40
N LEU A 670 1.46 -8.02 -14.88
CA LEU A 670 0.10 -7.71 -15.26
C LEU A 670 -0.72 -7.30 -14.02
N ARG A 671 -1.65 -6.38 -14.23
CA ARG A 671 -2.72 -6.10 -13.29
C ARG A 671 -4.05 -6.32 -14.00
N ASN A 672 -4.83 -7.30 -13.54
CA ASN A 672 -6.22 -7.38 -13.94
C ASN A 672 -6.95 -6.14 -13.42
N PRO A 673 -7.90 -5.58 -14.19
CA PRO A 673 -8.82 -4.60 -13.63
C PRO A 673 -9.43 -5.12 -12.33
N THR A 674 -9.43 -4.30 -11.29
CA THR A 674 -10.03 -4.65 -10.00
C THR A 674 -11.54 -4.87 -10.14
N LEU A 675 -12.20 -5.39 -9.12
CA LEU A 675 -13.66 -5.46 -9.11
C LEU A 675 -14.27 -4.05 -9.22
N SER A 676 -13.61 -3.04 -8.64
CA SER A 676 -14.01 -1.64 -8.79
C SER A 676 -13.85 -1.14 -10.22
N ASP A 677 -12.74 -1.43 -10.90
CA ASP A 677 -12.55 -1.07 -12.31
C ASP A 677 -13.62 -1.71 -13.22
N GLN A 678 -14.16 -2.88 -12.83
CA GLN A 678 -15.11 -3.65 -13.62
C GLN A 678 -16.59 -3.37 -13.27
N TYR A 679 -16.94 -3.29 -11.98
CA TYR A 679 -18.34 -3.37 -11.50
C TYR A 679 -18.74 -2.27 -10.51
N LEU A 680 -17.88 -1.29 -10.24
CA LEU A 680 -18.19 -0.20 -9.31
C LEU A 680 -19.47 0.52 -9.75
N TYR A 681 -20.31 0.87 -8.80
CA TYR A 681 -21.43 1.79 -8.95
C TYR A 681 -21.66 2.45 -7.59
N LEU A 682 -21.00 3.57 -7.38
CA LEU A 682 -20.92 4.23 -6.08
C LEU A 682 -21.19 5.74 -6.26
N ASN A 683 -22.29 6.23 -5.69
CA ASN A 683 -22.54 7.65 -5.61
C ASN A 683 -21.73 8.24 -4.44
N VAL A 684 -20.84 9.18 -4.74
CA VAL A 684 -19.97 9.87 -3.76
C VAL A 684 -20.39 11.33 -3.54
N GLY A 685 -21.58 11.70 -4.02
CA GLY A 685 -22.14 13.05 -3.94
C GLY A 685 -22.08 13.74 -5.30
N PRO A 686 -21.00 14.47 -5.63
CA PRO A 686 -20.90 15.24 -6.89
C PRO A 686 -20.87 14.37 -8.15
N ALA A 687 -20.51 13.09 -8.02
CA ALA A 687 -20.43 12.18 -9.16
C ALA A 687 -20.77 10.75 -8.75
N THR A 688 -21.16 9.93 -9.75
CA THR A 688 -21.23 8.48 -9.63
C THR A 688 -19.95 7.86 -10.18
N LEU A 689 -19.26 7.10 -9.34
CA LEU A 689 -18.11 6.31 -9.74
C LEU A 689 -18.59 5.01 -10.37
N SER A 690 -18.16 4.72 -11.59
CA SER A 690 -18.64 3.55 -12.34
C SER A 690 -17.49 2.70 -12.87
N GLY A 691 -17.66 1.38 -12.78
CA GLY A 691 -16.82 0.43 -13.49
C GLY A 691 -17.08 0.48 -14.99
N ASN A 692 -16.13 -0.04 -15.79
CA ASN A 692 -16.19 0.05 -17.24
C ASN A 692 -15.95 -1.30 -17.93
N LEU A 693 -16.72 -2.33 -17.55
CA LEU A 693 -16.55 -3.65 -18.17
C LEU A 693 -17.03 -3.69 -19.65
N TYR A 694 -17.99 -2.85 -20.01
CA TYR A 694 -18.66 -2.90 -21.31
C TYR A 694 -18.38 -1.73 -22.23
N GLY A 695 -17.64 -0.73 -21.77
CA GLY A 695 -17.45 0.54 -22.48
C GLY A 695 -18.55 1.55 -22.17
N VAL A 696 -18.27 2.81 -22.43
CA VAL A 696 -19.20 3.93 -22.32
C VAL A 696 -19.01 4.86 -23.50
N ASP A 697 -20.13 5.35 -24.04
CA ASP A 697 -20.15 6.23 -25.20
C ASP A 697 -20.81 7.57 -24.85
N SER A 698 -20.36 8.61 -25.58
CA SER A 698 -21.08 9.89 -25.70
C SER A 698 -21.27 10.65 -24.37
N LEU A 699 -20.26 10.64 -23.49
CA LEU A 699 -20.23 11.55 -22.34
C LEU A 699 -19.78 12.94 -22.79
N VAL A 700 -20.44 13.98 -22.32
CA VAL A 700 -20.02 15.37 -22.54
C VAL A 700 -18.79 15.68 -21.68
N THR A 701 -17.79 16.34 -22.25
CA THR A 701 -16.61 16.78 -21.50
C THR A 701 -16.97 17.94 -20.55
N LEU A 702 -16.29 18.04 -19.41
CA LEU A 702 -16.51 19.15 -18.47
C LEU A 702 -16.18 20.52 -19.09
N GLU A 703 -15.15 20.57 -19.93
CA GLU A 703 -14.73 21.80 -20.61
C GLU A 703 -15.82 22.28 -21.57
N SER A 704 -16.28 21.44 -22.50
CA SER A 704 -17.33 21.81 -23.45
C SER A 704 -18.70 22.07 -22.79
N TRP A 705 -18.96 21.43 -21.66
CA TRP A 705 -20.13 21.73 -20.82
C TRP A 705 -20.10 23.16 -20.28
N ASN A 706 -18.96 23.64 -19.81
CA ASN A 706 -18.81 25.02 -19.37
C ASN A 706 -19.01 26.02 -20.52
N ASP A 707 -18.53 25.71 -21.72
CA ASP A 707 -18.76 26.53 -22.93
C ASP A 707 -20.25 26.51 -23.35
N PHE A 708 -20.90 25.34 -23.27
CA PHE A 708 -22.33 25.22 -23.48
C PHE A 708 -23.15 26.09 -22.49
N ARG A 709 -22.78 26.04 -21.18
CA ARG A 709 -23.48 26.84 -20.16
C ARG A 709 -23.42 28.34 -20.46
N ARG A 710 -22.30 28.83 -21.02
CA ARG A 710 -22.12 30.24 -21.40
C ARG A 710 -22.85 30.58 -22.71
N SER A 711 -22.87 29.68 -23.66
CA SER A 711 -23.40 29.93 -25.02
C SER A 711 -24.82 29.43 -25.25
N LEU A 712 -25.26 28.46 -24.46
CA LEU A 712 -26.49 27.67 -24.67
C LEU A 712 -26.53 27.02 -26.08
N ASN A 713 -25.39 26.91 -26.74
CA ASN A 713 -25.25 26.32 -28.07
C ASN A 713 -24.79 24.87 -27.95
N ARG A 714 -25.60 23.90 -28.38
CA ARG A 714 -25.26 22.47 -28.35
C ARG A 714 -24.11 22.09 -29.28
N ASP A 715 -23.83 22.90 -30.29
CA ASP A 715 -22.70 22.66 -31.20
C ASP A 715 -21.34 22.88 -30.54
N THR A 716 -21.29 23.48 -29.33
CA THR A 716 -20.10 23.61 -28.52
C THR A 716 -19.77 22.35 -27.68
N LEU A 717 -20.70 21.35 -27.65
CA LEU A 717 -20.51 20.14 -26.86
C LEU A 717 -19.54 19.18 -27.55
N ASP A 718 -18.47 18.82 -26.85
CA ASP A 718 -17.56 17.75 -27.21
C ASP A 718 -17.87 16.48 -26.42
N TYR A 719 -17.78 15.34 -27.08
CA TYR A 719 -18.10 14.04 -26.52
C TYR A 719 -16.88 13.16 -26.41
N ILE A 720 -16.77 12.45 -25.29
CA ILE A 720 -15.77 11.42 -25.05
C ILE A 720 -16.44 10.06 -24.88
N SER A 721 -15.69 9.03 -25.27
CA SER A 721 -16.06 7.62 -25.09
C SER A 721 -14.90 6.85 -24.49
N ALA A 722 -15.17 5.79 -23.77
CA ALA A 722 -14.14 4.89 -23.25
C ALA A 722 -14.42 3.45 -23.69
N ASP A 723 -13.42 2.82 -24.28
CA ASP A 723 -13.44 1.39 -24.61
C ASP A 723 -13.65 0.54 -23.33
N PRO A 724 -14.18 -0.70 -23.45
CA PRO A 724 -14.19 -1.65 -22.35
C PRO A 724 -12.80 -1.80 -21.71
N ILE A 725 -12.76 -1.83 -20.38
CA ILE A 725 -11.53 -1.90 -19.61
C ILE A 725 -10.69 -3.15 -19.94
N ARG A 726 -9.39 -3.02 -20.00
CA ARG A 726 -8.44 -4.12 -20.33
C ARG A 726 -7.36 -4.24 -19.26
N PRO A 727 -6.73 -5.45 -19.12
CA PRO A 727 -5.62 -5.63 -18.20
C PRO A 727 -4.45 -4.69 -18.51
N GLU A 728 -3.93 -4.06 -17.46
CA GLU A 728 -2.75 -3.22 -17.49
C GLU A 728 -1.48 -4.09 -17.50
N GLN A 729 -0.50 -3.73 -18.30
CA GLN A 729 0.76 -4.45 -18.42
C GLN A 729 1.94 -3.52 -18.22
N VAL A 730 2.96 -3.98 -17.52
CA VAL A 730 4.25 -3.28 -17.40
C VAL A 730 5.39 -4.18 -17.83
N ARG A 731 6.36 -3.61 -18.53
CA ARG A 731 7.65 -4.23 -18.87
C ARG A 731 8.76 -3.38 -18.28
N THR A 732 9.62 -4.02 -17.50
CA THR A 732 10.72 -3.35 -16.80
C THR A 732 12.05 -3.97 -17.17
N ILE A 733 13.02 -3.13 -17.48
CA ILE A 733 14.44 -3.51 -17.54
C ILE A 733 15.11 -2.89 -16.32
N GLU A 734 15.89 -3.69 -15.62
CA GLU A 734 16.65 -3.25 -14.46
C GLU A 734 18.11 -3.68 -14.59
N VAL A 735 19.03 -2.76 -14.26
CA VAL A 735 20.44 -3.04 -14.11
C VAL A 735 20.90 -2.60 -12.73
N GLY A 736 21.76 -3.37 -12.10
CA GLY A 736 22.21 -3.05 -10.75
C GLY A 736 23.58 -3.62 -10.43
N TYR A 737 24.19 -3.03 -9.43
CA TYR A 737 25.46 -3.47 -8.89
C TYR A 737 25.41 -3.49 -7.37
N ARG A 738 25.83 -4.59 -6.78
CA ARG A 738 25.82 -4.83 -5.35
C ARG A 738 27.18 -5.31 -4.91
N ALA A 739 27.75 -4.70 -3.86
CA ALA A 739 29.09 -5.04 -3.40
C ALA A 739 29.26 -4.87 -1.90
N SER A 740 30.08 -5.75 -1.31
CA SER A 740 30.64 -5.56 0.02
C SER A 740 32.13 -5.25 -0.10
N PHE A 741 32.54 -4.09 0.40
CA PHE A 741 33.94 -3.64 0.42
C PHE A 741 34.54 -3.95 1.80
N GLY A 742 35.27 -5.03 1.86
CA GLY A 742 35.68 -5.61 3.13
C GLY A 742 34.50 -5.97 4.01
N ASN A 743 34.64 -5.87 5.31
CA ASN A 743 33.56 -6.15 6.26
C ASN A 743 32.86 -4.88 6.75
N LYS A 744 33.16 -3.71 6.15
CA LYS A 744 32.69 -2.42 6.69
C LYS A 744 31.67 -1.72 5.84
N LEU A 745 31.69 -1.86 4.51
CA LEU A 745 30.81 -1.13 3.64
C LEU A 745 30.06 -2.09 2.73
N PHE A 746 28.74 -2.05 2.79
CA PHE A 746 27.85 -2.63 1.80
C PHE A 746 27.24 -1.51 0.96
N ALA A 747 27.22 -1.68 -0.36
CA ALA A 747 26.61 -0.75 -1.30
C ALA A 747 25.76 -1.51 -2.31
N ASP A 748 24.59 -0.98 -2.62
CA ASP A 748 23.67 -1.47 -3.65
C ASP A 748 23.13 -0.30 -4.46
N CYS A 749 23.31 -0.34 -5.77
CA CYS A 749 22.71 0.63 -6.67
C CYS A 749 21.96 -0.08 -7.78
N GLY A 750 20.88 0.54 -8.24
CA GLY A 750 20.05 0.01 -9.31
C GLY A 750 19.38 1.12 -10.10
N TYR A 751 19.30 0.92 -11.40
CA TYR A 751 18.55 1.76 -12.34
C TYR A 751 17.46 0.90 -12.98
N TYR A 752 16.25 1.43 -13.09
CA TYR A 752 15.15 0.80 -13.79
C TYR A 752 14.52 1.71 -14.84
N PHE A 753 13.98 1.08 -15.87
CA PHE A 753 13.13 1.69 -16.88
C PHE A 753 11.90 0.81 -17.08
N SER A 754 10.70 1.39 -16.93
CA SER A 754 9.42 0.69 -17.04
C SER A 754 8.55 1.34 -18.11
N GLN A 755 7.90 0.52 -18.93
CA GLN A 755 6.89 0.92 -19.89
C GLN A 755 5.58 0.25 -19.54
N TYR A 756 4.53 1.08 -19.37
CA TYR A 756 3.17 0.67 -19.08
C TYR A 756 2.32 0.77 -20.33
N ASN A 757 1.60 -0.28 -20.65
CA ASN A 757 0.63 -0.33 -21.74
C ASN A 757 -0.76 -0.56 -21.14
N HIS A 758 -1.79 0.06 -21.74
CA HIS A 758 -3.16 0.05 -21.24
C HIS A 758 -3.22 0.49 -19.77
N PHE A 759 -2.46 1.52 -19.41
CA PHE A 759 -2.45 2.06 -18.05
C PHE A 759 -3.88 2.39 -17.62
N ILE A 760 -4.31 1.91 -16.46
CA ILE A 760 -5.66 2.14 -15.94
C ILE A 760 -5.65 3.39 -15.07
N GLY A 761 -6.42 4.37 -15.47
CA GLY A 761 -6.79 5.54 -14.71
C GLY A 761 -8.30 5.75 -14.81
N TYR A 762 -8.73 6.99 -14.92
CA TYR A 762 -10.14 7.33 -15.06
C TYR A 762 -10.36 8.51 -15.97
N ILE A 763 -11.58 8.60 -16.50
CA ILE A 763 -12.12 9.76 -17.20
C ILE A 763 -13.35 10.28 -16.45
N ILE A 764 -13.60 11.57 -16.55
CA ILE A 764 -14.79 12.21 -16.01
C ILE A 764 -15.58 12.78 -17.18
N GLY A 765 -16.88 12.57 -17.16
CA GLY A 765 -17.78 13.11 -18.16
C GLY A 765 -19.21 13.19 -17.64
N LEU A 766 -20.04 13.92 -18.38
CA LEU A 766 -21.42 14.18 -18.01
C LEU A 766 -22.36 13.40 -18.92
N ASP A 767 -23.33 12.68 -18.35
CA ASP A 767 -24.50 12.20 -19.07
C ASP A 767 -25.54 13.31 -19.05
N VAL A 768 -25.74 13.95 -20.21
CA VAL A 768 -26.63 15.09 -20.36
C VAL A 768 -27.86 14.69 -21.18
N GLN A 769 -29.01 14.71 -20.55
CA GLN A 769 -30.27 14.45 -21.21
C GLN A 769 -30.97 15.79 -21.55
N PHE A 770 -31.26 16.01 -22.82
CA PHE A 770 -31.94 17.22 -23.25
C PHE A 770 -33.43 16.99 -23.40
N ASP A 771 -34.25 17.93 -22.91
CA ASP A 771 -35.69 17.92 -23.16
C ASP A 771 -35.96 18.35 -24.63
N GLN A 772 -36.77 17.56 -25.33
CA GLN A 772 -37.17 17.87 -26.69
C GLN A 772 -38.19 19.05 -26.76
N SER A 773 -38.84 19.35 -25.65
CA SER A 773 -39.84 20.41 -25.53
C SER A 773 -39.28 21.78 -25.19
N LEU A 774 -38.12 21.85 -24.56
CA LEU A 774 -37.40 23.08 -24.17
C LEU A 774 -36.17 23.23 -25.06
N VAL A 775 -36.21 24.15 -26.00
CA VAL A 775 -35.11 24.40 -26.93
C VAL A 775 -33.85 24.83 -26.13
N GLY A 776 -32.85 23.95 -26.10
CA GLY A 776 -31.55 24.26 -25.60
C GLY A 776 -31.27 23.87 -24.15
N LEU A 777 -32.27 23.66 -23.28
CA LEU A 777 -31.99 23.37 -21.85
C LEU A 777 -31.88 21.87 -21.56
N PRO A 778 -31.00 21.44 -20.68
CA PRO A 778 -30.88 20.05 -20.23
C PRO A 778 -32.04 19.69 -19.31
N LYS A 779 -32.48 18.44 -19.38
CA LYS A 779 -33.46 17.83 -18.47
C LYS A 779 -32.80 17.26 -17.23
N SER A 780 -31.65 16.59 -17.41
CA SER A 780 -30.79 16.12 -16.34
C SER A 780 -29.31 16.19 -16.76
N VAL A 781 -28.45 16.34 -15.80
CA VAL A 781 -27.00 16.34 -15.95
C VAL A 781 -26.43 15.50 -14.81
N ASP A 782 -25.91 14.33 -15.14
CA ASP A 782 -25.36 13.40 -14.18
C ASP A 782 -23.86 13.24 -14.43
N ALA A 783 -23.04 13.55 -13.45
CA ALA A 783 -21.60 13.40 -13.54
C ALA A 783 -21.19 11.97 -13.25
N PHE A 784 -20.35 11.42 -14.11
CA PHE A 784 -19.78 10.10 -13.97
C PHE A 784 -18.25 10.13 -14.02
N ARG A 785 -17.62 9.24 -13.24
CA ARG A 785 -16.22 8.91 -13.37
C ARG A 785 -16.09 7.43 -13.70
N TYR A 786 -15.56 7.13 -14.88
CA TYR A 786 -15.36 5.77 -15.38
C TYR A 786 -13.90 5.36 -15.35
N ALA A 787 -13.64 4.11 -14.97
CA ALA A 787 -12.33 3.51 -15.19
C ALA A 787 -12.05 3.41 -16.70
N ALA A 788 -10.84 3.80 -17.12
CA ALA A 788 -10.48 3.80 -18.52
C ALA A 788 -8.98 3.48 -18.71
N ASN A 789 -8.64 2.86 -19.84
CA ASN A 789 -7.25 2.64 -20.22
C ASN A 789 -6.68 3.83 -20.99
N SER A 790 -5.46 4.21 -20.66
CA SER A 790 -4.67 5.14 -21.48
C SER A 790 -4.48 4.58 -22.90
N THR A 791 -4.69 5.42 -23.90
CA THR A 791 -4.44 5.08 -25.30
C THR A 791 -2.96 5.08 -25.64
N ASN A 792 -2.14 5.76 -24.86
CA ASN A 792 -0.71 5.90 -25.01
C ASN A 792 0.08 5.11 -23.96
N SER A 793 1.34 4.80 -24.24
CA SER A 793 2.21 4.18 -23.25
C SER A 793 2.72 5.23 -22.25
N VAL A 794 2.63 4.91 -20.97
CA VAL A 794 3.22 5.68 -19.87
C VAL A 794 4.58 5.07 -19.56
N THR A 795 5.60 5.87 -19.34
CA THR A 795 6.93 5.38 -18.97
C THR A 795 7.41 5.98 -17.65
N THR A 796 8.07 5.15 -16.85
CA THR A 796 8.76 5.60 -15.63
C THR A 796 10.21 5.13 -15.65
N GLN A 797 11.07 5.91 -15.02
CA GLN A 797 12.46 5.53 -14.78
C GLN A 797 12.90 5.97 -13.39
N GLY A 798 13.93 5.33 -12.88
CA GLY A 798 14.47 5.74 -11.60
C GLY A 798 15.81 5.10 -11.26
N LEU A 799 16.47 5.73 -10.29
CA LEU A 799 17.75 5.30 -9.73
C LEU A 799 17.58 5.17 -8.22
N SER A 800 18.10 4.10 -7.66
CA SER A 800 18.18 3.94 -6.22
C SER A 800 19.60 3.54 -5.78
N ILE A 801 20.11 4.19 -4.74
CA ILE A 801 21.42 3.92 -4.15
C ILE A 801 21.22 3.70 -2.66
N GLY A 802 21.77 2.61 -2.12
CA GLY A 802 21.76 2.31 -0.70
C GLY A 802 23.18 1.95 -0.22
N MET A 803 23.52 2.37 0.98
CA MET A 803 24.81 2.10 1.63
C MET A 803 24.58 1.81 3.10
N ASN A 804 25.25 0.75 3.60
CA ASN A 804 25.38 0.47 5.02
C ASN A 804 26.86 0.47 5.39
N TYR A 805 27.25 1.34 6.29
CA TYR A 805 28.63 1.44 6.77
C TYR A 805 28.71 1.09 8.26
N TYR A 806 29.46 0.06 8.55
CA TYR A 806 29.70 -0.45 9.91
C TYR A 806 30.98 0.17 10.48
N LEU A 807 30.78 1.14 11.36
CA LEU A 807 31.90 1.84 12.03
C LEU A 807 32.66 0.87 12.93
N THR A 808 31.92 0.15 13.76
CA THR A 808 32.33 -0.94 14.63
C THR A 808 31.25 -2.04 14.60
N ASP A 809 31.39 -3.08 15.40
CA ASP A 809 30.36 -4.13 15.53
C ASP A 809 29.09 -3.60 16.17
N ASP A 810 29.20 -2.56 17.00
CA ASP A 810 28.06 -1.94 17.71
C ASP A 810 27.44 -0.76 16.97
N TRP A 811 28.19 -0.09 16.08
CA TRP A 811 27.78 1.17 15.47
C TRP A 811 27.66 1.06 13.95
N SER A 812 26.53 1.47 13.41
CA SER A 812 26.26 1.46 11.97
C SER A 812 25.63 2.77 11.48
N LEU A 813 25.99 3.13 10.26
CA LEU A 813 25.37 4.19 9.47
C LEU A 813 24.70 3.57 8.27
N SER A 814 23.50 4.01 7.95
CA SER A 814 22.79 3.68 6.70
C SER A 814 22.47 4.96 5.95
N ALA A 815 22.53 4.90 4.63
CA ALA A 815 22.08 6.00 3.78
C ALA A 815 21.45 5.43 2.54
N ASN A 816 20.35 6.03 2.08
CA ASN A 816 19.79 5.72 0.78
C ASN A 816 19.24 6.97 0.09
N TYR A 817 19.25 6.90 -1.22
CA TYR A 817 18.72 7.92 -2.10
C TYR A 817 17.90 7.27 -3.20
N SER A 818 16.78 7.87 -3.56
CA SER A 818 15.91 7.43 -4.64
C SER A 818 15.52 8.62 -5.52
N TRP A 819 15.59 8.40 -6.83
CA TRP A 819 15.09 9.29 -7.86
C TRP A 819 14.08 8.53 -8.71
N ASN A 820 12.89 9.10 -8.92
CA ASN A 820 11.83 8.52 -9.73
C ASN A 820 11.26 9.61 -10.65
N GLN A 821 11.04 9.27 -11.90
CA GLN A 821 10.50 10.19 -12.89
C GLN A 821 9.43 9.51 -13.74
N LEU A 822 8.29 10.17 -13.86
CA LEU A 822 7.24 9.86 -14.81
C LEU A 822 7.50 10.63 -16.11
N ARG A 823 7.34 9.93 -17.25
CA ARG A 823 7.29 10.55 -18.58
C ARG A 823 5.97 10.15 -19.24
N LYS A 824 5.10 11.11 -19.45
CA LYS A 824 3.86 10.93 -20.21
C LYS A 824 4.20 11.11 -21.70
N SER A 825 3.77 10.18 -22.55
CA SER A 825 4.11 10.20 -23.97
C SER A 825 3.27 11.18 -24.80
N ASN A 826 2.11 11.59 -24.30
CA ASN A 826 1.20 12.53 -24.95
C ASN A 826 0.44 13.35 -23.92
N GLU A 827 0.45 14.66 -24.06
CA GLU A 827 -0.30 15.59 -23.19
C GLU A 827 -1.82 15.58 -23.48
N GLU A 828 -2.22 15.11 -24.67
CA GLU A 828 -3.63 15.01 -25.06
C GLU A 828 -4.37 13.79 -24.48
N ASP A 829 -3.67 12.88 -23.80
CA ASP A 829 -4.33 11.74 -23.13
C ASP A 829 -5.09 12.22 -21.89
N PRO A 830 -6.41 12.08 -21.85
CA PRO A 830 -7.24 12.57 -20.73
C PRO A 830 -7.01 11.78 -19.44
N ILE A 831 -6.35 10.62 -19.51
CA ILE A 831 -6.12 9.78 -18.34
C ILE A 831 -5.13 10.44 -17.38
N ILE A 832 -5.54 10.59 -16.12
CA ILE A 832 -4.70 11.07 -15.03
C ILE A 832 -3.91 9.87 -14.47
N PRO A 833 -2.57 9.88 -14.56
CA PRO A 833 -1.77 8.74 -14.12
C PRO A 833 -1.64 8.63 -12.59
N ALA A 834 -1.92 9.68 -11.84
CA ALA A 834 -1.80 9.76 -10.39
C ALA A 834 -0.44 9.20 -9.90
N PHE A 835 0.65 9.77 -10.39
CA PHE A 835 1.99 9.27 -10.07
C PHE A 835 2.34 9.43 -8.59
N ASN A 836 1.92 10.51 -7.97
CA ASN A 836 1.93 10.79 -6.52
C ASN A 836 3.24 10.41 -5.81
N THR A 837 4.36 10.64 -6.48
CA THR A 837 5.66 10.17 -6.02
C THR A 837 6.67 11.31 -6.04
N PRO A 838 7.41 11.52 -4.96
CA PRO A 838 8.47 12.51 -4.93
C PRO A 838 9.55 12.15 -5.96
N GLU A 839 10.02 13.13 -6.72
CA GLU A 839 11.10 12.90 -7.67
C GLU A 839 12.39 12.54 -6.93
N HIS A 840 12.68 13.22 -5.83
CA HIS A 840 13.87 12.99 -5.01
C HIS A 840 13.50 12.70 -3.55
N LYS A 841 14.13 11.67 -3.01
CA LYS A 841 14.03 11.30 -1.60
C LYS A 841 15.34 10.73 -1.10
N PHE A 842 15.70 11.02 0.16
CA PHE A 842 16.81 10.36 0.83
C PHE A 842 16.55 10.11 2.31
N ASN A 843 17.20 9.09 2.83
CA ASN A 843 17.22 8.74 4.25
C ASN A 843 18.66 8.58 4.73
N VAL A 844 18.92 8.99 5.96
CA VAL A 844 20.20 8.75 6.66
C VAL A 844 19.89 8.22 8.05
N GLY A 845 20.34 7.02 8.34
CA GLY A 845 20.11 6.34 9.60
C GLY A 845 21.41 6.14 10.36
N PHE A 846 21.32 6.16 11.68
CA PHE A 846 22.38 5.86 12.62
C PHE A 846 21.85 4.90 13.68
N ASN A 847 22.54 3.81 13.94
CA ASN A 847 22.16 2.82 14.94
C ASN A 847 23.35 2.39 15.76
N ALA A 848 23.11 2.23 17.05
CA ALA A 848 24.05 1.61 17.99
C ALA A 848 23.31 0.56 18.82
N ARG A 849 23.96 -0.56 19.10
CA ARG A 849 23.37 -1.68 19.83
C ARG A 849 24.42 -2.40 20.68
N GLY A 850 23.93 -3.20 21.66
CA GLY A 850 24.80 -4.03 22.50
C GLY A 850 25.76 -3.24 23.38
N LEU A 851 25.51 -1.93 23.57
CA LEU A 851 26.42 -1.05 24.34
C LEU A 851 26.38 -1.41 25.83
N LYS A 852 27.50 -1.78 26.40
CA LYS A 852 27.64 -2.11 27.82
C LYS A 852 28.14 -0.88 28.58
N LEU A 853 27.23 -0.09 29.16
CA LEU A 853 27.60 1.04 30.01
C LEU A 853 28.18 0.56 31.31
N ASN A 854 29.35 1.09 31.69
CA ASN A 854 30.11 0.73 32.92
C ASN A 854 30.49 -0.74 32.98
N ASN A 855 30.74 -1.42 31.88
CA ASN A 855 31.05 -2.86 31.82
C ASN A 855 30.08 -3.75 32.61
N SER A 856 28.82 -3.30 32.74
CA SER A 856 27.80 -4.06 33.47
C SER A 856 27.27 -5.21 32.58
N PRO A 857 27.44 -6.47 33.00
CA PRO A 857 26.92 -7.62 32.26
C PRO A 857 25.41 -7.79 32.46
N LYS A 858 24.69 -6.82 33.03
CA LYS A 858 23.29 -6.95 33.42
C LYS A 858 22.30 -6.28 32.44
N ALA A 859 22.80 -5.34 31.64
CA ALA A 859 21.97 -4.59 30.70
C ALA A 859 22.78 -4.19 29.47
N GLU A 860 22.10 -4.26 28.31
CA GLU A 860 22.63 -3.80 27.02
C GLU A 860 21.78 -2.62 26.53
N TRP A 861 22.47 -1.60 26.05
CA TRP A 861 21.82 -0.38 25.56
C TRP A 861 21.88 -0.32 24.04
N GLY A 862 20.86 0.26 23.44
CA GLY A 862 20.83 0.60 22.04
C GLY A 862 20.23 1.99 21.83
N CYS A 863 20.60 2.63 20.74
CA CYS A 863 19.96 3.86 20.29
C CYS A 863 19.98 3.92 18.77
N GLY A 864 19.02 4.64 18.20
CA GLY A 864 18.91 4.84 16.76
C GLY A 864 18.26 6.16 16.45
N ALA A 865 18.65 6.74 15.31
CA ALA A 865 18.01 7.90 14.73
C ALA A 865 17.96 7.74 13.21
N ASN A 866 16.88 8.23 12.58
CA ASN A 866 16.75 8.24 11.15
C ASN A 866 16.23 9.60 10.68
N TYR A 867 16.93 10.22 9.76
CA TYR A 867 16.52 11.45 9.09
C TYR A 867 16.00 11.12 7.71
N LYS A 868 14.81 11.59 7.37
CA LYS A 868 14.15 11.43 6.06
C LYS A 868 13.89 12.80 5.46
N TRP A 869 14.21 12.99 4.20
CA TRP A 869 13.84 14.16 3.41
C TRP A 869 13.09 13.71 2.17
N ILE A 870 11.96 14.35 1.90
CA ILE A 870 11.03 14.02 0.82
C ILE A 870 10.70 15.30 0.08
N GLN A 871 10.97 15.36 -1.21
CA GLN A 871 10.62 16.46 -2.08
C GLN A 871 9.09 16.55 -2.23
N GLY A 872 8.58 17.79 -2.29
CA GLY A 872 7.18 18.05 -2.57
C GLY A 872 6.79 17.62 -3.99
N TYR A 873 5.52 17.26 -4.15
CA TYR A 873 4.96 16.81 -5.42
C TYR A 873 3.47 17.14 -5.50
N LEU A 874 2.92 17.12 -6.71
CA LEU A 874 1.47 17.18 -6.91
C LEU A 874 0.87 15.82 -6.56
N PHE A 875 -0.05 15.80 -5.60
CA PHE A 875 -0.87 14.65 -5.27
C PHE A 875 -2.17 14.74 -6.07
N GLU A 876 -2.40 13.75 -6.92
CA GLU A 876 -3.58 13.63 -7.77
C GLU A 876 -4.52 12.58 -7.13
N GLY A 877 -5.57 13.02 -6.49
CA GLY A 877 -6.66 12.20 -5.93
C GLY A 877 -7.97 12.43 -6.67
N SER A 878 -9.09 12.50 -5.93
CA SER A 878 -10.32 13.08 -6.46
C SER A 878 -10.14 14.60 -6.66
N PRO A 879 -11.02 15.29 -7.39
CA PRO A 879 -10.96 16.74 -7.52
C PRO A 879 -10.82 17.47 -6.18
N GLN A 880 -11.58 17.05 -5.16
CA GLN A 880 -11.53 17.59 -3.80
C GLN A 880 -10.17 17.37 -3.12
N PHE A 881 -9.49 16.27 -3.42
CA PHE A 881 -8.24 15.86 -2.78
C PHE A 881 -7.06 15.82 -3.74
N THR A 882 -7.03 16.73 -4.70
CA THR A 882 -5.88 16.99 -5.58
C THR A 882 -5.20 18.29 -5.13
N GLY A 883 -3.86 18.28 -5.02
CA GLY A 883 -3.11 19.48 -4.66
C GLY A 883 -1.67 19.23 -4.27
N LEU A 884 -0.96 20.29 -3.93
CA LEU A 884 0.48 20.25 -3.65
C LEU A 884 0.78 19.72 -2.24
N VAL A 885 1.51 18.61 -2.18
CA VAL A 885 2.18 18.16 -0.97
C VAL A 885 3.53 18.88 -0.89
N PRO A 886 3.78 19.71 0.15
CA PRO A 886 5.03 20.44 0.26
C PRO A 886 6.22 19.53 0.59
N THR A 887 7.44 20.00 0.30
CA THR A 887 8.67 19.34 0.74
C THR A 887 8.72 19.29 2.26
N TYR A 888 9.04 18.11 2.82
CA TYR A 888 9.15 17.94 4.26
C TYR A 888 10.30 17.02 4.68
N ASP A 889 10.68 17.13 5.94
CA ASP A 889 11.68 16.30 6.58
C ASP A 889 11.21 15.79 7.94
N VAL A 890 11.66 14.58 8.31
CA VAL A 890 11.29 13.89 9.55
C VAL A 890 12.52 13.32 10.21
N ILE A 891 12.62 13.48 11.53
CA ILE A 891 13.61 12.78 12.35
C ILE A 891 12.87 11.82 13.27
N ASP A 892 13.19 10.53 13.16
CA ASP A 892 12.74 9.50 14.09
C ASP A 892 13.91 9.10 14.98
N ALA A 893 13.67 8.87 16.28
CA ALA A 893 14.73 8.48 17.21
C ALA A 893 14.23 7.50 18.27
N GLN A 894 15.13 6.66 18.78
CA GLN A 894 14.82 5.74 19.86
C GLN A 894 16.04 5.50 20.75
N ILE A 895 15.79 5.13 22.00
CA ILE A 895 16.75 4.55 22.92
C ILE A 895 16.10 3.32 23.59
N ASN A 896 16.87 2.26 23.75
CA ASN A 896 16.40 1.05 24.41
C ASN A 896 17.41 0.51 25.40
N CYS A 897 16.92 -0.30 26.34
CA CYS A 897 17.70 -1.00 27.33
C CYS A 897 17.17 -2.42 27.51
N LEU A 898 17.95 -3.42 27.12
CA LEU A 898 17.68 -4.83 27.35
C LEU A 898 18.22 -5.25 28.71
N ILE A 899 17.34 -5.61 29.64
CA ILE A 899 17.68 -6.10 30.98
C ILE A 899 17.75 -7.63 30.89
N LEU A 900 18.96 -8.17 30.71
CA LEU A 900 19.18 -9.58 30.39
C LEU A 900 18.54 -10.55 31.39
N LYS A 901 18.70 -10.32 32.70
CA LYS A 901 18.13 -11.20 33.74
C LYS A 901 16.59 -11.19 33.82
N ALA A 902 15.97 -10.11 33.37
CA ALA A 902 14.53 -9.96 33.38
C ALA A 902 13.90 -10.31 32.02
N HIS A 903 14.68 -10.68 31.02
CA HIS A 903 14.21 -10.89 29.65
C HIS A 903 13.33 -9.74 29.15
N THR A 904 13.66 -8.50 29.55
CA THR A 904 12.81 -7.33 29.34
C THR A 904 13.56 -6.24 28.60
N ASN A 905 13.01 -5.79 27.48
CA ASN A 905 13.49 -4.61 26.77
C ASN A 905 12.58 -3.41 27.07
N VAL A 906 13.18 -2.32 27.54
CA VAL A 906 12.52 -1.02 27.74
C VAL A 906 12.95 -0.09 26.62
N LYS A 907 12.01 0.42 25.85
CA LYS A 907 12.30 1.29 24.69
C LYS A 907 11.49 2.59 24.80
N LEU A 908 12.18 3.71 24.66
CA LEU A 908 11.60 5.03 24.44
C LEU A 908 11.83 5.41 22.98
N GLY A 909 10.78 5.55 22.21
CA GLY A 909 10.82 5.88 20.80
C GLY A 909 9.98 7.10 20.47
N CYS A 910 10.30 7.74 19.36
CA CYS A 910 9.62 8.92 18.87
C CYS A 910 9.70 8.99 17.34
N SER A 911 8.56 8.91 16.67
CA SER A 911 8.45 9.32 15.27
C SER A 911 8.25 10.83 15.21
N ASN A 912 8.86 11.50 14.23
CA ASN A 912 8.79 12.95 14.04
C ASN A 912 9.19 13.74 15.30
N LEU A 913 10.39 13.49 15.80
CA LEU A 913 10.92 14.04 17.07
C LEU A 913 10.74 15.55 17.20
N LEU A 914 10.91 16.29 16.10
CA LEU A 914 10.81 17.76 16.09
C LEU A 914 9.36 18.27 16.04
N ASN A 915 8.37 17.40 15.95
CA ASN A 915 6.94 17.73 15.84
C ASN A 915 6.62 18.72 14.69
N LYS A 916 7.30 18.58 13.56
CA LYS A 916 6.94 19.30 12.34
C LYS A 916 5.66 18.69 11.78
N LEU A 917 4.61 19.47 11.64
CA LEU A 917 3.36 19.02 11.04
C LEU A 917 3.57 18.82 9.53
N ASN A 918 3.45 17.58 9.05
CA ASN A 918 3.74 17.22 7.67
C ASN A 918 2.48 16.71 6.97
N LEU A 919 2.16 17.29 5.83
CA LEU A 919 1.15 16.75 4.93
C LEU A 919 1.77 15.62 4.10
N GLN A 920 1.21 14.41 4.17
CA GLN A 920 1.69 13.24 3.41
C GLN A 920 0.74 12.83 2.29
N THR A 921 -0.54 13.15 2.42
CA THR A 921 -1.59 13.00 1.42
C THR A 921 -2.40 14.28 1.38
N TYR A 922 -2.69 14.81 0.19
CA TYR A 922 -3.52 16.02 0.09
C TYR A 922 -4.96 15.70 0.53
N GLY A 923 -5.55 16.59 1.31
CA GLY A 923 -6.83 16.35 1.99
C GLY A 923 -6.74 15.46 3.24
N GLY A 924 -5.60 14.86 3.51
CA GLY A 924 -5.33 14.10 4.73
C GLY A 924 -4.90 14.97 5.90
N PRO A 925 -4.61 14.35 7.08
CA PRO A 925 -4.21 15.08 8.27
C PRO A 925 -2.78 15.59 8.19
N LEU A 926 -2.47 16.63 8.95
CA LEU A 926 -1.11 17.02 9.24
C LEU A 926 -0.52 16.09 10.29
N VAL A 927 0.40 15.22 9.87
CA VAL A 927 1.03 14.20 10.72
C VAL A 927 2.07 14.85 11.62
N GLY A 928 1.83 14.80 12.91
CA GLY A 928 2.71 15.32 13.96
C GLY A 928 3.56 14.23 14.64
N ARG A 929 4.09 14.55 15.80
CA ARG A 929 4.89 13.65 16.63
C ARG A 929 4.06 12.50 17.21
N MET A 930 4.76 11.35 17.39
CA MET A 930 4.26 10.20 18.14
C MET A 930 5.40 9.66 19.03
N ALA A 931 5.47 10.14 20.27
CA ALA A 931 6.40 9.60 21.26
C ALA A 931 5.74 8.47 22.05
N TYR A 932 6.50 7.43 22.39
CA TYR A 932 6.00 6.24 23.08
C TYR A 932 7.03 5.61 24.01
N LEU A 933 6.53 4.95 25.05
CA LEU A 933 7.28 4.02 25.91
C LEU A 933 6.77 2.60 25.64
N GLN A 934 7.70 1.68 25.44
CA GLN A 934 7.43 0.27 25.19
C GLN A 934 8.18 -0.62 26.17
N LEU A 935 7.48 -1.59 26.71
CA LEU A 935 8.02 -2.67 27.52
C LEU A 935 7.80 -3.98 26.78
N THR A 936 8.85 -4.74 26.49
CA THR A 936 8.74 -6.04 25.82
C THR A 936 9.43 -7.10 26.67
N TYR A 937 8.69 -8.14 27.00
CA TYR A 937 9.17 -9.35 27.69
C TYR A 937 9.25 -10.49 26.67
N GLU A 938 10.35 -11.20 26.59
CA GLU A 938 10.55 -12.37 25.73
C GLU A 938 11.21 -13.49 26.55
N LEU A 939 10.56 -14.69 26.58
CA LEU A 939 11.03 -15.88 27.29
C LEU A 939 11.47 -16.94 26.30
#